data_886f1b36bbcd6e4223cb22c576ae3a00
#
_entry.id   886f1b36bbcd6e4223cb22c576ae3a00
#
_cell.length_a   1.000
_cell.length_b   1.000
_cell.length_c   1.000
_cell.angle_alpha   90.00
_cell.angle_beta   90.00
_cell.angle_gamma   90.00
#
_symmetry.space_group_name_H-M   'P 1'
#
loop_
_entity.id
_entity.type
_entity.pdbx_description
1 polymer ?
#
loop_
_entity_poly.entity_id
_entity_poly.type
_entity_poly.pdbx_seq_one_letter_code
_entity_poly.pdbx_strand_id
1 'polypeptide(L)'
;MRLVIAEKPSVAKSLAAVLGAATRKDGYLEGGGWLVSWCLGHLAGLADAATYNPDYAKWRYDDLPILPESWRFTIAKDKRDQFDVLRTLLRREDVTEVVNACDAGREGELIFRTVYCLAGCQKPMKRLWISSMEDSAIREGFANLRPGADYDGLHQAALCRAKADWLVGINATRLFSVLYHRTLNIGRVMSPTLALIVQREAEIDAFKPVPFYSVALDLPGFTAASARMDKKADAEQLKTACQGGTVTVKQVERRDKSEKPPALYDLTTLQRDANRLLGFTAQQTLDYLQNLYEKKLCTYPRTDSRYLTSDMAEGLPVLVNLVANAMPFRKGIAISCDAAAVIHDKKVTDHHAVIPTRNIREADLSALPVGERAILELVALRLLCAVAPPYNFAETAVVVDCAGAEFTAKGRTVKQPGWRALDAAYRASMKNAEPDKETEDKALPELAEGQELPVAGAAVKEGKTTPPKHFTEDTLLSAMETAGKDDMPEDAERKGLGTPATRAGILEKLVSTGFLERKKSKKTVQLLPSHDAISLITVLPEQLQSPLLTAEWEYRLGEIERGELAPEDFMAEITAMLKELVGTYQVIKGSEYLFAPPREVVGKCPRCGGEIAEMQKGFFCQDQSCKFAIWKNNNWWAAKRKQPTKAIVAALLKDGRAHVTGLYSEKSGKTYDATVVLEDTGQYVNFKLDFDRQKGGGK
;
A
#
# COMPACT_ATOMS: atom_id res chain seq x y z
N MET A 1 -16.46 36.91 -21.47
CA MET A 1 -15.49 35.80 -21.40
C MET A 1 -16.00 34.73 -20.45
N ARG A 2 -15.70 33.47 -20.70
CA ARG A 2 -15.89 32.35 -19.75
C ARG A 2 -14.55 31.92 -19.17
N LEU A 3 -14.47 31.74 -17.86
CA LEU A 3 -13.26 31.30 -17.18
C LEU A 3 -13.35 29.81 -16.84
N VAL A 4 -12.38 29.02 -17.33
CA VAL A 4 -12.23 27.61 -16.99
C VAL A 4 -11.07 27.46 -16.03
N ILE A 5 -11.29 26.74 -14.92
CA ILE A 5 -10.24 26.45 -13.93
C ILE A 5 -10.08 24.94 -13.83
N ALA A 6 -8.92 24.43 -14.28
CA ALA A 6 -8.52 23.03 -14.18
C ALA A 6 -7.72 22.78 -12.91
N GLU A 7 -7.57 21.50 -12.53
CA GLU A 7 -6.75 21.12 -11.36
C GLU A 7 -5.25 21.29 -11.59
N LYS A 8 -4.78 21.08 -12.85
CA LYS A 8 -3.36 21.04 -13.22
C LYS A 8 -3.09 21.79 -14.53
N PRO A 9 -1.85 22.31 -14.72
CA PRO A 9 -1.46 23.00 -15.95
C PRO A 9 -1.57 22.15 -17.21
N SER A 10 -1.29 20.85 -17.14
CA SER A 10 -1.39 19.90 -18.25
C SER A 10 -2.81 19.75 -18.77
N VAL A 11 -3.77 19.57 -17.84
CA VAL A 11 -5.20 19.50 -18.13
C VAL A 11 -5.69 20.81 -18.74
N ALA A 12 -5.33 21.96 -18.14
CA ALA A 12 -5.68 23.27 -18.65
C ALA A 12 -5.23 23.48 -20.12
N LYS A 13 -4.01 23.07 -20.46
CA LYS A 13 -3.49 23.15 -21.84
C LYS A 13 -4.32 22.30 -22.81
N SER A 14 -4.71 21.08 -22.42
CA SER A 14 -5.55 20.21 -23.25
C SER A 14 -6.93 20.81 -23.47
N LEU A 15 -7.56 21.36 -22.42
CA LEU A 15 -8.85 22.06 -22.54
C LEU A 15 -8.72 23.30 -23.42
N ALA A 16 -7.70 24.13 -23.21
CA ALA A 16 -7.46 25.36 -23.97
C ALA A 16 -7.27 25.08 -25.47
N ALA A 17 -6.56 24.00 -25.83
CA ALA A 17 -6.37 23.62 -27.23
C ALA A 17 -7.71 23.31 -27.93
N VAL A 18 -8.62 22.60 -27.25
CA VAL A 18 -9.94 22.25 -27.80
C VAL A 18 -10.87 23.48 -27.86
N LEU A 19 -10.74 24.40 -26.89
CA LEU A 19 -11.57 25.61 -26.79
C LEU A 19 -11.04 26.77 -27.66
N GLY A 20 -9.87 26.64 -28.27
CA GLY A 20 -9.26 27.69 -29.08
C GLY A 20 -8.62 28.83 -28.27
N ALA A 21 -8.30 28.60 -26.98
CA ALA A 21 -7.60 29.56 -26.14
C ALA A 21 -6.08 29.42 -26.34
N ALA A 22 -5.56 29.96 -27.45
CA ALA A 22 -4.17 29.72 -27.88
C ALA A 22 -3.14 30.72 -27.32
N THR A 23 -3.57 31.93 -26.90
CA THR A 23 -2.66 32.97 -26.43
C THR A 23 -2.19 32.69 -25.00
N ARG A 24 -0.91 32.41 -24.84
CA ARG A 24 -0.30 32.16 -23.52
C ARG A 24 -0.09 33.47 -22.76
N LYS A 25 -0.54 33.50 -21.54
CA LYS A 25 -0.31 34.56 -20.55
C LYS A 25 0.37 33.95 -19.31
N ASP A 26 0.74 34.79 -18.38
CA ASP A 26 1.28 34.33 -17.10
C ASP A 26 0.18 33.71 -16.23
N GLY A 27 0.28 32.41 -15.99
CA GLY A 27 -0.67 31.62 -15.20
C GLY A 27 -2.00 31.26 -15.90
N TYR A 28 -2.20 31.59 -17.20
CA TYR A 28 -3.42 31.21 -17.94
C TYR A 28 -3.25 31.25 -19.47
N LEU A 29 -4.25 30.77 -20.21
CA LEU A 29 -4.35 30.88 -21.67
C LEU A 29 -5.64 31.64 -22.02
N GLU A 30 -5.62 32.38 -23.13
CA GLU A 30 -6.73 33.22 -23.56
C GLU A 30 -6.99 33.08 -25.08
N GLY A 31 -8.26 33.06 -25.47
CA GLY A 31 -8.68 33.00 -26.88
C GLY A 31 -10.07 32.41 -27.05
N GLY A 32 -10.68 32.61 -28.21
CA GLY A 32 -11.98 32.03 -28.53
C GLY A 32 -13.12 32.37 -27.58
N GLY A 33 -13.03 33.48 -26.82
CA GLY A 33 -14.00 33.82 -25.79
C GLY A 33 -13.77 33.15 -24.44
N TRP A 34 -12.67 32.41 -24.31
CA TRP A 34 -12.30 31.65 -23.13
C TRP A 34 -11.03 32.16 -22.45
N LEU A 35 -11.02 32.06 -21.13
CA LEU A 35 -9.83 32.11 -20.28
C LEU A 35 -9.68 30.73 -19.65
N VAL A 36 -8.53 30.13 -19.76
CA VAL A 36 -8.27 28.80 -19.20
C VAL A 36 -7.08 28.89 -18.25
N SER A 37 -7.32 28.71 -16.97
CA SER A 37 -6.32 28.71 -15.92
C SER A 37 -6.36 27.41 -15.13
N TRP A 38 -5.52 27.30 -14.11
CA TRP A 38 -5.36 26.04 -13.36
C TRP A 38 -5.04 26.28 -11.90
N CYS A 39 -5.37 25.29 -11.08
CA CYS A 39 -4.78 25.10 -9.77
C CYS A 39 -3.44 24.34 -9.89
N LEU A 40 -2.74 24.17 -8.78
CA LEU A 40 -1.56 23.30 -8.63
C LEU A 40 -1.89 22.22 -7.58
N GLY A 41 -3.00 21.49 -7.80
CA GLY A 41 -3.68 20.76 -6.75
C GLY A 41 -4.28 21.72 -5.72
N HIS A 42 -4.31 21.36 -4.44
CA HIS A 42 -4.74 22.28 -3.40
C HIS A 42 -3.84 23.54 -3.33
N LEU A 43 -4.39 24.70 -3.63
CA LEU A 43 -3.71 26.00 -3.44
C LEU A 43 -3.85 26.50 -2.01
N ALA A 44 -4.91 26.13 -1.34
CA ALA A 44 -5.18 26.45 0.05
C ALA A 44 -5.67 25.19 0.80
N GLY A 45 -5.41 25.14 2.08
CA GLY A 45 -5.87 24.11 3.00
C GLY A 45 -6.40 24.72 4.29
N LEU A 46 -7.01 23.90 5.16
CA LEU A 46 -7.39 24.31 6.50
C LEU A 46 -6.14 24.83 7.25
N ALA A 47 -6.32 25.94 7.97
CA ALA A 47 -5.24 26.60 8.68
C ALA A 47 -4.70 25.72 9.84
N ASP A 48 -3.42 25.88 10.14
CA ASP A 48 -2.82 25.25 11.30
C ASP A 48 -3.43 25.77 12.61
N ALA A 49 -3.37 24.97 13.67
CA ALA A 49 -3.91 25.33 14.98
C ALA A 49 -3.37 26.68 15.51
N ALA A 50 -2.10 26.98 15.28
CA ALA A 50 -1.47 28.24 15.69
C ALA A 50 -2.08 29.49 15.00
N THR A 51 -2.79 29.34 13.87
CA THR A 51 -3.53 30.43 13.21
C THR A 51 -4.77 30.82 13.99
N TYR A 52 -5.36 29.92 14.75
CA TYR A 52 -6.53 30.18 15.61
C TYR A 52 -6.12 30.80 16.95
N ASN A 53 -5.05 30.25 17.57
CA ASN A 53 -4.45 30.79 18.77
C ASN A 53 -2.93 30.54 18.69
N PRO A 54 -2.06 31.60 18.78
CA PRO A 54 -0.61 31.46 18.76
C PRO A 54 -0.05 30.52 19.84
N ASP A 55 -0.71 30.39 20.97
CA ASP A 55 -0.32 29.45 22.03
C ASP A 55 -0.38 27.99 21.61
N TYR A 56 -1.21 27.64 20.65
CA TYR A 56 -1.29 26.32 20.05
C TYR A 56 -0.05 25.93 19.23
N ALA A 57 0.91 26.81 19.05
CA ALA A 57 2.22 26.46 18.50
C ALA A 57 2.97 25.47 19.40
N LYS A 58 2.76 25.52 20.72
CA LYS A 58 3.26 24.54 21.69
C LYS A 58 2.17 23.49 21.95
N TRP A 59 2.58 22.24 21.99
CA TRP A 59 1.64 21.15 22.26
C TRP A 59 1.53 20.96 23.77
N ARG A 60 0.35 21.21 24.31
CA ARG A 60 0.03 21.05 25.74
C ARG A 60 -1.28 20.30 25.88
N TYR A 61 -1.41 19.49 26.93
CA TYR A 61 -2.62 18.75 27.24
C TYR A 61 -3.81 19.69 27.53
N ASP A 62 -3.57 20.75 28.29
CA ASP A 62 -4.60 21.71 28.70
C ASP A 62 -5.26 22.48 27.55
N ASP A 63 -4.64 22.46 26.37
CA ASP A 63 -5.18 23.10 25.16
C ASP A 63 -6.17 22.20 24.40
N LEU A 64 -6.34 20.94 24.83
CA LEU A 64 -7.15 19.95 24.09
C LEU A 64 -8.56 19.79 24.69
N PRO A 65 -9.58 19.54 23.86
CA PRO A 65 -9.50 19.45 22.40
C PRO A 65 -9.53 20.83 21.73
N ILE A 66 -8.75 21.00 20.66
CA ILE A 66 -8.76 22.19 19.80
C ILE A 66 -9.95 22.09 18.83
N LEU A 67 -10.95 22.95 19.02
CA LEU A 67 -12.21 22.98 18.29
C LEU A 67 -12.44 24.40 17.75
N PRO A 68 -12.10 24.69 16.48
CA PRO A 68 -12.31 26.01 15.91
C PRO A 68 -13.81 26.38 15.82
N GLU A 69 -14.19 27.53 16.32
CA GLU A 69 -15.55 28.06 16.16
C GLU A 69 -15.83 28.48 14.71
N SER A 70 -14.82 28.97 14.03
CA SER A 70 -14.89 29.37 12.61
C SER A 70 -13.69 28.80 11.85
N TRP A 71 -13.96 28.19 10.70
CA TRP A 71 -12.91 27.57 9.89
C TRP A 71 -12.16 28.61 9.05
N ARG A 72 -10.84 28.54 9.07
CA ARG A 72 -9.94 29.40 8.30
C ARG A 72 -9.16 28.57 7.31
N PHE A 73 -8.88 29.15 6.15
CA PHE A 73 -8.04 28.55 5.12
C PHE A 73 -6.76 29.38 4.96
N THR A 74 -5.65 28.69 4.72
CA THR A 74 -4.35 29.31 4.46
C THR A 74 -3.87 28.90 3.07
N ILE A 75 -3.45 29.90 2.27
CA ILE A 75 -2.87 29.67 0.96
C ILE A 75 -1.43 29.19 1.16
N ALA A 76 -1.05 28.10 0.48
CA ALA A 76 0.31 27.59 0.50
C ALA A 76 1.30 28.63 -0.04
N LYS A 77 2.42 28.84 0.66
CA LYS A 77 3.37 29.93 0.35
C LYS A 77 3.93 29.82 -1.06
N ASP A 78 4.28 28.61 -1.48
CA ASP A 78 4.83 28.26 -2.78
C ASP A 78 3.82 28.33 -3.93
N LYS A 79 2.52 28.49 -3.63
CA LYS A 79 1.42 28.51 -4.59
C LYS A 79 0.68 29.86 -4.65
N ARG A 80 1.17 30.83 -3.91
CA ARG A 80 0.52 32.14 -3.77
C ARG A 80 0.40 32.87 -5.10
N ASP A 81 1.42 32.86 -5.92
CA ASP A 81 1.44 33.53 -7.21
C ASP A 81 0.31 33.03 -8.11
N GLN A 82 0.12 31.72 -8.19
CA GLN A 82 -0.97 31.13 -8.98
C GLN A 82 -2.34 31.43 -8.39
N PHE A 83 -2.46 31.46 -7.06
CA PHE A 83 -3.72 31.89 -6.42
C PHE A 83 -4.05 33.33 -6.76
N ASP A 84 -3.07 34.25 -6.76
CA ASP A 84 -3.28 35.66 -7.09
C ASP A 84 -3.68 35.85 -8.55
N VAL A 85 -3.15 35.06 -9.49
CA VAL A 85 -3.62 34.98 -10.87
C VAL A 85 -5.10 34.58 -10.92
N LEU A 86 -5.46 33.48 -10.28
CA LEU A 86 -6.86 33.00 -10.26
C LEU A 86 -7.79 34.01 -9.63
N ARG A 87 -7.42 34.65 -8.51
CA ARG A 87 -8.18 35.70 -7.85
C ARG A 87 -8.42 36.88 -8.79
N THR A 88 -7.40 37.28 -9.55
CA THR A 88 -7.51 38.36 -10.54
C THR A 88 -8.48 38.01 -11.65
N LEU A 89 -8.35 36.79 -12.23
CA LEU A 89 -9.23 36.30 -13.29
C LEU A 89 -10.69 36.18 -12.82
N LEU A 90 -10.92 35.65 -11.63
CA LEU A 90 -12.24 35.48 -11.04
C LEU A 90 -12.93 36.82 -10.79
N ARG A 91 -12.18 37.92 -10.58
CA ARG A 91 -12.69 39.28 -10.36
C ARG A 91 -12.82 40.13 -11.62
N ARG A 92 -12.32 39.65 -12.79
CA ARG A 92 -12.43 40.38 -14.05
C ARG A 92 -13.91 40.69 -14.37
N GLU A 93 -14.24 41.91 -14.72
CA GLU A 93 -15.61 42.34 -15.03
C GLU A 93 -16.17 41.67 -16.30
N ASP A 94 -15.31 41.40 -17.28
CA ASP A 94 -15.69 40.76 -18.53
C ASP A 94 -15.90 39.24 -18.42
N VAL A 95 -15.56 38.62 -17.28
CA VAL A 95 -15.88 37.22 -16.97
C VAL A 95 -17.30 37.12 -16.46
N THR A 96 -18.14 36.44 -17.21
CA THR A 96 -19.57 36.30 -16.91
C THR A 96 -19.96 34.96 -16.28
N GLU A 97 -19.14 33.91 -16.51
CA GLU A 97 -19.37 32.55 -16.02
C GLU A 97 -18.03 31.88 -15.72
N VAL A 98 -18.00 31.03 -14.68
CA VAL A 98 -16.83 30.23 -14.29
C VAL A 98 -17.17 28.76 -14.43
N VAL A 99 -16.27 28.00 -15.07
CA VAL A 99 -16.38 26.55 -15.25
C VAL A 99 -15.38 25.85 -14.33
N ASN A 100 -15.89 25.07 -13.39
CA ASN A 100 -15.08 24.13 -12.62
C ASN A 100 -14.71 22.95 -13.53
N ALA A 101 -13.46 22.87 -13.93
CA ALA A 101 -12.87 21.79 -14.73
C ALA A 101 -11.74 21.06 -13.96
N CYS A 102 -11.75 21.12 -12.63
CA CYS A 102 -10.95 20.23 -11.79
C CYS A 102 -11.43 18.79 -11.95
N ASP A 103 -10.59 17.83 -11.55
CA ASP A 103 -10.89 16.42 -11.66
C ASP A 103 -12.31 16.12 -11.12
N ALA A 104 -13.05 15.26 -11.80
CA ALA A 104 -14.40 14.91 -11.41
C ALA A 104 -14.34 14.05 -10.12
N GLY A 105 -14.97 14.53 -9.05
CA GLY A 105 -14.97 13.90 -7.74
C GLY A 105 -14.93 14.91 -6.60
N ARG A 106 -15.07 14.41 -5.36
CA ARG A 106 -15.08 15.21 -4.11
C ARG A 106 -13.85 16.10 -3.98
N GLU A 107 -12.68 15.61 -4.33
CA GLU A 107 -11.42 16.34 -4.17
C GLU A 107 -11.32 17.53 -5.13
N GLY A 108 -11.63 17.32 -6.43
CA GLY A 108 -11.62 18.41 -7.41
C GLY A 108 -12.68 19.48 -7.10
N GLU A 109 -13.82 19.08 -6.53
CA GLU A 109 -14.84 20.02 -6.08
C GLU A 109 -14.32 20.86 -4.91
N LEU A 110 -13.66 20.26 -3.92
CA LEU A 110 -13.06 20.95 -2.79
C LEU A 110 -11.96 21.92 -3.23
N ILE A 111 -11.06 21.49 -4.13
CA ILE A 111 -9.97 22.32 -4.66
C ILE A 111 -10.53 23.59 -5.30
N PHE A 112 -11.47 23.42 -6.23
CA PHE A 112 -12.07 24.55 -6.95
C PHE A 112 -12.85 25.48 -6.03
N ARG A 113 -13.78 24.94 -5.20
CA ARG A 113 -14.65 25.74 -4.33
C ARG A 113 -13.86 26.51 -3.29
N THR A 114 -12.78 25.95 -2.77
CA THR A 114 -11.90 26.65 -1.84
C THR A 114 -11.31 27.90 -2.50
N VAL A 115 -10.78 27.78 -3.72
CA VAL A 115 -10.23 28.93 -4.46
C VAL A 115 -11.33 29.95 -4.81
N TYR A 116 -12.46 29.49 -5.30
CA TYR A 116 -13.60 30.33 -5.67
C TYR A 116 -14.10 31.17 -4.48
N CYS A 117 -14.29 30.54 -3.31
CA CYS A 117 -14.71 31.21 -2.08
C CYS A 117 -13.65 32.18 -1.55
N LEU A 118 -12.37 31.79 -1.50
CA LEU A 118 -11.28 32.66 -1.03
C LEU A 118 -11.03 33.86 -1.94
N ALA A 119 -11.30 33.73 -3.24
CA ALA A 119 -11.27 34.85 -4.18
C ALA A 119 -12.44 35.81 -4.00
N GLY A 120 -13.50 35.44 -3.23
CA GLY A 120 -14.72 36.19 -3.05
C GLY A 120 -15.56 36.28 -4.33
N CYS A 121 -15.52 35.25 -5.18
CA CYS A 121 -16.27 35.20 -6.42
C CYS A 121 -17.73 34.83 -6.16
N GLN A 122 -18.65 35.49 -6.88
CA GLN A 122 -20.11 35.25 -6.83
C GLN A 122 -20.71 35.00 -8.21
N LYS A 123 -19.86 34.80 -9.23
CA LYS A 123 -20.30 34.62 -10.61
C LYS A 123 -20.95 33.26 -10.80
N PRO A 124 -21.89 33.12 -11.76
CA PRO A 124 -22.47 31.81 -12.09
C PRO A 124 -21.41 30.77 -12.33
N MET A 125 -21.61 29.59 -11.77
CA MET A 125 -20.65 28.47 -11.85
C MET A 125 -21.29 27.31 -12.59
N LYS A 126 -20.48 26.69 -13.47
CA LYS A 126 -20.79 25.44 -14.17
C LYS A 126 -19.77 24.39 -13.84
N ARG A 127 -20.13 23.14 -14.03
CA ARG A 127 -19.29 21.97 -13.79
C ARG A 127 -19.05 21.18 -15.08
N LEU A 128 -17.78 20.98 -15.42
CA LEU A 128 -17.34 20.02 -16.41
C LEU A 128 -17.10 18.68 -15.75
N TRP A 129 -17.77 17.63 -16.20
CA TRP A 129 -17.60 16.27 -15.67
C TRP A 129 -17.24 15.31 -16.80
N ILE A 130 -15.97 14.94 -16.90
CA ILE A 130 -15.43 14.06 -17.96
C ILE A 130 -14.48 13.02 -17.36
N SER A 131 -14.49 11.82 -17.92
CA SER A 131 -13.62 10.71 -17.52
C SER A 131 -12.44 10.47 -18.49
N SER A 132 -12.38 11.22 -19.61
CA SER A 132 -11.32 11.14 -20.61
C SER A 132 -10.88 12.53 -21.05
N MET A 133 -9.59 12.65 -21.41
CA MET A 133 -9.00 13.88 -21.95
C MET A 133 -8.90 13.85 -23.48
N GLU A 134 -9.55 12.91 -24.15
CA GLU A 134 -9.70 12.93 -25.60
C GLU A 134 -10.47 14.16 -26.07
N ASP A 135 -10.10 14.72 -27.21
CA ASP A 135 -10.70 15.96 -27.71
C ASP A 135 -12.21 15.86 -27.94
N SER A 136 -12.70 14.67 -28.30
CA SER A 136 -14.14 14.36 -28.42
C SER A 136 -14.85 14.47 -27.08
N ALA A 137 -14.31 13.84 -26.05
CA ALA A 137 -14.88 13.86 -24.70
C ALA A 137 -14.88 15.28 -24.10
N ILE A 138 -13.83 16.07 -24.35
CA ILE A 138 -13.78 17.48 -23.93
C ILE A 138 -14.87 18.28 -24.61
N ARG A 139 -15.04 18.17 -25.96
CA ARG A 139 -16.10 18.91 -26.69
C ARG A 139 -17.49 18.56 -26.20
N GLU A 140 -17.75 17.27 -26.00
CA GLU A 140 -19.01 16.77 -25.48
C GLU A 140 -19.29 17.27 -24.06
N GLY A 141 -18.28 17.21 -23.18
CA GLY A 141 -18.37 17.71 -21.82
C GLY A 141 -18.70 19.22 -21.76
N PHE A 142 -18.08 20.04 -22.62
CA PHE A 142 -18.40 21.49 -22.70
C PHE A 142 -19.75 21.77 -23.32
N ALA A 143 -20.28 20.89 -24.16
CA ALA A 143 -21.65 20.98 -24.67
C ALA A 143 -22.70 20.65 -23.58
N ASN A 144 -22.32 19.84 -22.58
CA ASN A 144 -23.19 19.31 -21.53
C ASN A 144 -22.82 19.82 -20.11
N LEU A 145 -22.34 21.07 -19.99
CA LEU A 145 -22.00 21.67 -18.68
C LEU A 145 -23.22 21.70 -17.74
N ARG A 146 -23.06 21.18 -16.54
CA ARG A 146 -24.11 21.18 -15.50
C ARG A 146 -24.02 22.44 -14.61
N PRO A 147 -25.12 22.84 -13.94
CA PRO A 147 -25.06 23.85 -12.92
C PRO A 147 -24.14 23.47 -11.77
N GLY A 148 -23.34 24.40 -11.26
CA GLY A 148 -22.50 24.14 -10.10
C GLY A 148 -23.27 23.73 -8.84
N ALA A 149 -24.48 24.22 -8.68
CA ALA A 149 -25.35 23.91 -7.54
C ALA A 149 -25.70 22.41 -7.44
N ASP A 150 -25.73 21.67 -8.56
CA ASP A 150 -25.98 20.23 -8.56
C ASP A 150 -24.89 19.45 -7.75
N TYR A 151 -23.75 20.09 -7.47
CA TYR A 151 -22.59 19.52 -6.76
C TYR A 151 -22.38 20.11 -5.35
N ASP A 152 -23.36 20.83 -4.80
CA ASP A 152 -23.24 21.42 -3.46
C ASP A 152 -23.16 20.35 -2.38
N GLY A 153 -23.94 19.27 -2.47
CA GLY A 153 -23.84 18.12 -1.56
C GLY A 153 -22.45 17.45 -1.59
N LEU A 154 -21.91 17.25 -2.79
CA LEU A 154 -20.56 16.72 -2.99
C LEU A 154 -19.48 17.61 -2.33
N HIS A 155 -19.60 18.93 -2.49
CA HIS A 155 -18.72 19.91 -1.84
C HIS A 155 -18.84 19.86 -0.32
N GLN A 156 -20.05 19.81 0.23
CA GLN A 156 -20.28 19.75 1.67
C GLN A 156 -19.69 18.46 2.27
N ALA A 157 -19.88 17.31 1.63
CA ALA A 157 -19.27 16.05 2.04
C ALA A 157 -17.74 16.13 2.05
N ALA A 158 -17.13 16.71 0.99
CA ALA A 158 -15.68 16.89 0.91
C ALA A 158 -15.15 17.82 2.02
N LEU A 159 -15.86 18.92 2.29
CA LEU A 159 -15.49 19.88 3.32
C LEU A 159 -15.63 19.30 4.74
N CYS A 160 -16.70 18.56 5.02
CA CYS A 160 -16.89 17.86 6.29
C CYS A 160 -15.79 16.84 6.52
N ARG A 161 -15.44 16.05 5.50
CA ARG A 161 -14.33 15.11 5.57
C ARG A 161 -13.02 15.81 5.92
N ALA A 162 -12.68 16.89 5.21
CA ALA A 162 -11.45 17.65 5.47
C ALA A 162 -11.39 18.21 6.90
N LYS A 163 -12.51 18.76 7.40
CA LYS A 163 -12.63 19.27 8.78
C LYS A 163 -12.50 18.16 9.82
N ALA A 164 -13.18 17.05 9.62
CA ALA A 164 -13.15 15.90 10.54
C ALA A 164 -11.76 15.27 10.60
N ASP A 165 -11.10 15.05 9.44
CA ASP A 165 -9.72 14.53 9.37
C ASP A 165 -8.73 15.51 10.05
N TRP A 166 -8.94 16.84 9.92
CA TRP A 166 -8.14 17.85 10.61
C TRP A 166 -8.34 17.78 12.14
N LEU A 167 -9.59 17.69 12.60
CA LEU A 167 -9.91 17.63 14.04
C LEU A 167 -9.29 16.40 14.69
N VAL A 168 -9.49 15.21 14.09
CA VAL A 168 -8.93 13.97 14.63
C VAL A 168 -7.41 13.98 14.54
N GLY A 169 -6.86 14.39 13.39
CA GLY A 169 -5.43 14.44 13.17
C GLY A 169 -4.70 15.34 14.19
N ILE A 170 -5.20 16.55 14.44
CA ILE A 170 -4.57 17.47 15.39
C ILE A 170 -4.77 17.03 16.83
N ASN A 171 -6.00 16.72 17.23
CA ASN A 171 -6.29 16.44 18.63
C ASN A 171 -5.71 15.10 19.08
N ALA A 172 -5.90 14.01 18.34
CA ALA A 172 -5.33 12.72 18.69
C ALA A 172 -3.79 12.73 18.61
N THR A 173 -3.21 13.29 17.54
CA THR A 173 -1.74 13.41 17.43
C THR A 173 -1.14 14.15 18.62
N ARG A 174 -1.72 15.28 19.01
CA ARG A 174 -1.21 16.07 20.15
C ARG A 174 -1.42 15.37 21.48
N LEU A 175 -2.61 14.80 21.70
CA LEU A 175 -2.93 14.07 22.93
C LEU A 175 -1.88 12.99 23.19
N PHE A 176 -1.72 12.07 22.26
CA PHE A 176 -0.80 10.94 22.44
C PHE A 176 0.66 11.40 22.43
N SER A 177 1.02 12.38 21.62
CA SER A 177 2.40 12.89 21.60
C SER A 177 2.80 13.56 22.90
N VAL A 178 1.91 14.29 23.54
CA VAL A 178 2.16 14.95 24.83
C VAL A 178 2.22 13.90 25.95
N LEU A 179 1.28 12.96 25.98
CA LEU A 179 1.21 11.94 27.02
C LEU A 179 2.38 10.97 27.00
N TYR A 180 2.91 10.65 25.81
CA TYR A 180 4.00 9.68 25.63
C TYR A 180 5.35 10.32 25.29
N HIS A 181 5.45 11.65 25.30
CA HIS A 181 6.68 12.42 25.05
C HIS A 181 7.40 12.04 23.75
N ARG A 182 6.62 11.68 22.73
CA ARG A 182 7.08 11.25 21.40
C ARG A 182 6.14 11.78 20.32
N THR A 183 6.66 12.22 19.19
CA THR A 183 5.78 12.62 18.07
C THR A 183 5.09 11.39 17.48
N LEU A 184 3.79 11.29 17.72
CA LEU A 184 2.94 10.18 17.31
C LEU A 184 1.88 10.69 16.32
N ASN A 185 2.07 10.45 15.03
CA ASN A 185 1.11 10.85 14.01
C ASN A 185 -0.07 9.88 13.99
N ILE A 186 -1.25 10.39 14.23
CA ILE A 186 -2.50 9.63 14.26
C ILE A 186 -3.45 10.16 13.19
N GLY A 187 -4.18 9.28 12.56
CA GLY A 187 -5.17 9.63 11.55
C GLY A 187 -6.17 8.52 11.34
N ARG A 188 -7.40 8.90 11.00
CA ARG A 188 -8.57 8.03 10.87
C ARG A 188 -8.35 6.80 9.98
N VAL A 189 -7.61 6.93 8.89
CA VAL A 189 -7.30 5.82 7.98
C VAL A 189 -5.91 5.25 8.24
N MET A 190 -4.96 6.12 8.62
CA MET A 190 -3.56 5.74 8.84
C MET A 190 -3.41 4.79 10.03
N SER A 191 -4.08 5.06 11.15
CA SER A 191 -3.97 4.25 12.36
C SER A 191 -4.57 2.85 12.20
N PRO A 192 -5.79 2.66 11.66
CA PRO A 192 -6.31 1.33 11.38
C PRO A 192 -5.48 0.56 10.35
N THR A 193 -4.92 1.24 9.34
CA THR A 193 -4.02 0.59 8.38
C THR A 193 -2.76 0.06 9.07
N LEU A 194 -2.19 0.85 10.00
CA LEU A 194 -1.04 0.43 10.81
C LEU A 194 -1.40 -0.73 11.75
N ALA A 195 -2.60 -0.71 12.34
CA ALA A 195 -3.10 -1.79 13.21
C ALA A 195 -3.19 -3.13 12.47
N LEU A 196 -3.66 -3.15 11.22
CA LEU A 196 -3.67 -4.37 10.40
C LEU A 196 -2.26 -4.98 10.25
N ILE A 197 -1.25 -4.14 10.06
CA ILE A 197 0.12 -4.60 9.87
C ILE A 197 0.69 -5.13 11.19
N VAL A 198 0.51 -4.39 12.29
CA VAL A 198 0.98 -4.80 13.63
C VAL A 198 0.32 -6.12 14.05
N GLN A 199 -0.97 -6.27 13.83
CA GLN A 199 -1.69 -7.50 14.12
C GLN A 199 -1.15 -8.68 13.30
N ARG A 200 -0.88 -8.49 12.00
CA ARG A 200 -0.29 -9.51 11.14
C ARG A 200 1.08 -9.98 11.64
N GLU A 201 1.94 -9.05 12.07
CA GLU A 201 3.25 -9.40 12.62
C GLU A 201 3.11 -10.15 13.95
N ALA A 202 2.18 -9.75 14.81
CA ALA A 202 1.89 -10.47 16.04
C ALA A 202 1.38 -11.91 15.78
N GLU A 203 0.55 -12.12 14.76
CA GLU A 203 0.13 -13.45 14.30
C GLU A 203 1.32 -14.30 13.83
N ILE A 204 2.25 -13.69 13.08
CA ILE A 204 3.46 -14.37 12.59
C ILE A 204 4.37 -14.75 13.76
N ASP A 205 4.60 -13.85 14.70
CA ASP A 205 5.47 -14.07 15.85
C ASP A 205 4.91 -15.11 16.83
N ALA A 206 3.59 -15.14 17.00
CA ALA A 206 2.91 -16.12 17.85
C ALA A 206 2.78 -17.51 17.20
N PHE A 207 3.02 -17.61 15.89
CA PHE A 207 2.78 -18.85 15.14
C PHE A 207 3.76 -19.95 15.51
N LYS A 208 3.24 -21.12 15.80
CA LYS A 208 4.02 -22.32 16.07
C LYS A 208 3.82 -23.34 14.94
N PRO A 209 4.87 -23.65 14.15
CA PRO A 209 4.79 -24.63 13.08
C PRO A 209 4.43 -26.02 13.62
N VAL A 210 3.39 -26.62 13.06
CA VAL A 210 2.97 -28.01 13.37
C VAL A 210 3.41 -28.87 12.19
N PRO A 211 4.19 -29.95 12.42
CA PRO A 211 4.53 -30.91 11.37
C PRO A 211 3.29 -31.72 10.96
N PHE A 212 3.23 -32.09 9.70
CA PHE A 212 2.27 -33.04 9.17
C PHE A 212 2.93 -33.93 8.13
N TYR A 213 2.35 -35.08 7.91
CA TYR A 213 2.88 -36.11 7.02
C TYR A 213 1.80 -36.54 6.04
N SER A 214 2.19 -36.95 4.84
CA SER A 214 1.33 -37.63 3.88
C SER A 214 2.14 -38.64 3.10
N VAL A 215 1.49 -39.63 2.50
CA VAL A 215 2.13 -40.61 1.61
C VAL A 215 1.79 -40.24 0.17
N ALA A 216 2.80 -40.14 -0.68
CA ALA A 216 2.64 -39.99 -2.11
C ALA A 216 2.95 -41.32 -2.79
N LEU A 217 2.05 -41.77 -3.65
CA LEU A 217 2.19 -42.95 -4.48
C LEU A 217 2.53 -42.55 -5.90
N ASP A 218 3.58 -43.11 -6.45
CA ASP A 218 3.96 -43.00 -7.85
C ASP A 218 3.21 -44.06 -8.64
N LEU A 219 2.31 -43.62 -9.52
CA LEU A 219 1.48 -44.43 -10.36
C LEU A 219 1.77 -44.18 -11.85
N PRO A 220 1.41 -45.08 -12.77
CA PRO A 220 1.66 -44.90 -14.19
C PRO A 220 1.05 -43.59 -14.73
N GLY A 221 1.91 -42.57 -14.96
CA GLY A 221 1.55 -41.29 -15.52
C GLY A 221 1.06 -40.25 -14.52
N PHE A 222 0.96 -40.52 -13.23
CA PHE A 222 0.56 -39.53 -12.22
C PHE A 222 0.98 -39.90 -10.80
N THR A 223 0.87 -38.96 -9.88
CA THR A 223 1.12 -39.19 -8.45
C THR A 223 -0.18 -38.95 -7.66
N ALA A 224 -0.52 -39.84 -6.75
CA ALA A 224 -1.64 -39.70 -5.84
C ALA A 224 -1.16 -39.48 -4.40
N ALA A 225 -1.85 -38.69 -3.61
CA ALA A 225 -1.47 -38.39 -2.23
C ALA A 225 -2.57 -38.77 -1.23
N SER A 226 -2.16 -39.30 -0.07
CA SER A 226 -3.06 -39.55 1.05
C SER A 226 -3.51 -38.23 1.73
N ALA A 227 -4.52 -38.32 2.59
CA ALA A 227 -4.83 -37.29 3.57
C ALA A 227 -3.61 -37.00 4.47
N ARG A 228 -3.61 -35.81 5.11
CA ARG A 228 -2.58 -35.43 6.08
C ARG A 228 -2.72 -36.25 7.37
N MET A 229 -1.57 -36.59 7.96
CA MET A 229 -1.43 -37.34 9.19
C MET A 229 -0.56 -36.54 10.17
N ASP A 230 -0.88 -36.59 11.46
CA ASP A 230 -0.12 -35.87 12.49
C ASP A 230 1.13 -36.62 12.94
N LYS A 231 1.18 -37.95 12.77
CA LYS A 231 2.28 -38.79 13.21
C LYS A 231 3.08 -39.36 12.05
N LYS A 232 4.39 -39.25 12.10
CA LYS A 232 5.31 -39.82 11.11
C LYS A 232 5.20 -41.33 11.03
N ALA A 233 5.01 -41.98 12.19
CA ALA A 233 4.90 -43.45 12.27
C ALA A 233 3.73 -43.99 11.44
N ASP A 234 2.58 -43.31 11.48
CA ASP A 234 1.38 -43.72 10.74
C ASP A 234 1.63 -43.61 9.21
N ALA A 235 2.33 -42.55 8.78
CA ALA A 235 2.71 -42.36 7.38
C ALA A 235 3.72 -43.39 6.90
N GLU A 236 4.75 -43.75 7.73
CA GLU A 236 5.73 -44.80 7.40
C GLU A 236 5.05 -46.18 7.35
N GLN A 237 4.09 -46.46 8.24
CA GLN A 237 3.32 -47.70 8.21
C GLN A 237 2.48 -47.82 6.93
N LEU A 238 1.77 -46.71 6.57
CA LEU A 238 0.98 -46.68 5.35
C LEU A 238 1.86 -46.81 4.10
N LYS A 239 2.96 -46.11 4.04
CA LYS A 239 3.95 -46.24 2.95
C LYS A 239 4.37 -47.71 2.78
N THR A 240 4.75 -48.37 3.89
CA THR A 240 5.20 -49.77 3.86
C THR A 240 4.13 -50.70 3.37
N ALA A 241 2.88 -50.48 3.77
CA ALA A 241 1.71 -51.26 3.33
C ALA A 241 1.40 -51.08 1.83
N CYS A 242 1.70 -49.93 1.27
CA CYS A 242 1.43 -49.60 -0.15
C CYS A 242 2.61 -49.92 -1.08
N GLN A 243 3.85 -50.06 -0.54
CA GLN A 243 5.07 -50.22 -1.35
C GLN A 243 5.06 -51.54 -2.16
N GLY A 244 5.15 -51.40 -3.50
CA GLY A 244 5.11 -52.58 -4.42
C GLY A 244 3.75 -53.24 -4.52
N GLY A 245 2.71 -52.66 -3.95
CA GLY A 245 1.34 -53.11 -4.02
C GLY A 245 0.61 -52.67 -5.29
N THR A 246 -0.71 -52.86 -5.28
CA THR A 246 -1.61 -52.39 -6.34
C THR A 246 -2.66 -51.44 -5.77
N VAL A 247 -2.95 -50.37 -6.50
CA VAL A 247 -4.09 -49.51 -6.18
C VAL A 247 -5.30 -49.89 -7.04
N THR A 248 -6.48 -49.73 -6.47
CA THR A 248 -7.75 -49.85 -7.20
C THR A 248 -8.36 -48.46 -7.36
N VAL A 249 -8.73 -48.08 -8.56
CA VAL A 249 -9.41 -46.82 -8.83
C VAL A 249 -10.85 -46.93 -8.30
N LYS A 250 -11.15 -46.18 -7.22
CA LYS A 250 -12.50 -46.18 -6.60
C LYS A 250 -13.46 -45.24 -7.29
N GLN A 251 -12.97 -44.05 -7.69
CA GLN A 251 -13.81 -43.01 -8.27
C GLN A 251 -13.04 -42.19 -9.27
N VAL A 252 -13.66 -41.89 -10.39
CA VAL A 252 -13.17 -40.95 -11.40
C VAL A 252 -14.24 -39.91 -11.65
N GLU A 253 -14.02 -38.69 -11.14
CA GLU A 253 -14.95 -37.57 -11.35
C GLU A 253 -14.37 -36.61 -12.37
N ARG A 254 -15.12 -36.36 -13.44
CA ARG A 254 -14.79 -35.36 -14.47
C ARG A 254 -15.81 -34.23 -14.42
N ARG A 255 -15.34 -32.99 -14.18
CA ARG A 255 -16.18 -31.79 -14.13
C ARG A 255 -15.67 -30.76 -15.10
N ASP A 256 -16.55 -30.28 -15.97
CA ASP A 256 -16.25 -29.11 -16.78
C ASP A 256 -16.33 -27.86 -15.92
N LYS A 257 -15.28 -27.06 -15.96
CA LYS A 257 -15.17 -25.79 -15.24
C LYS A 257 -14.91 -24.67 -16.21
N SER A 258 -15.48 -23.51 -15.90
CA SER A 258 -15.31 -22.28 -16.66
C SER A 258 -14.85 -21.18 -15.71
N GLU A 259 -13.73 -20.54 -16.03
CA GLU A 259 -13.21 -19.39 -15.29
C GLU A 259 -13.44 -18.13 -16.10
N LYS A 260 -14.25 -17.23 -15.55
CA LYS A 260 -14.59 -15.97 -16.21
C LYS A 260 -13.36 -15.09 -16.39
N PRO A 261 -13.33 -14.24 -17.44
CA PRO A 261 -12.33 -13.19 -17.57
C PRO A 261 -12.26 -12.28 -16.33
N PRO A 262 -11.08 -11.73 -16.02
CA PRO A 262 -10.97 -10.74 -14.96
C PRO A 262 -11.72 -9.46 -15.35
N ALA A 263 -12.36 -8.79 -14.39
CA ALA A 263 -12.95 -7.47 -14.65
C ALA A 263 -11.87 -6.43 -14.99
N LEU A 264 -12.25 -5.31 -15.57
CA LEU A 264 -11.36 -4.19 -15.87
C LEU A 264 -10.68 -3.66 -14.59
N TYR A 265 -9.70 -2.79 -14.74
CA TYR A 265 -9.03 -2.16 -13.61
C TYR A 265 -9.81 -0.97 -13.06
N ASP A 266 -9.98 -0.96 -11.73
CA ASP A 266 -9.96 0.24 -10.93
C ASP A 266 -8.53 0.60 -10.52
N LEU A 267 -8.31 1.71 -9.83
CA LEU A 267 -6.97 2.11 -9.39
C LEU A 267 -6.35 1.08 -8.43
N THR A 268 -7.11 0.58 -7.46
CA THR A 268 -6.59 -0.33 -6.42
C THR A 268 -6.14 -1.66 -7.03
N THR A 269 -6.94 -2.26 -7.89
CA THR A 269 -6.57 -3.53 -8.53
C THR A 269 -5.39 -3.37 -9.49
N LEU A 270 -5.26 -2.21 -10.17
CA LEU A 270 -4.07 -1.91 -10.96
C LEU A 270 -2.83 -1.77 -10.09
N GLN A 271 -2.91 -1.05 -8.97
CA GLN A 271 -1.79 -0.90 -8.02
C GLN A 271 -1.34 -2.25 -7.46
N ARG A 272 -2.28 -3.14 -7.15
CA ARG A 272 -2.01 -4.49 -6.66
C ARG A 272 -1.27 -5.33 -7.69
N ASP A 273 -1.76 -5.37 -8.92
CA ASP A 273 -1.12 -6.13 -10.00
C ASP A 273 0.25 -5.53 -10.40
N ALA A 274 0.38 -4.19 -10.44
CA ALA A 274 1.64 -3.52 -10.69
C ALA A 274 2.69 -3.82 -9.59
N ASN A 275 2.27 -3.86 -8.32
CA ASN A 275 3.17 -4.25 -7.24
C ASN A 275 3.61 -5.71 -7.36
N ARG A 276 2.66 -6.63 -7.62
CA ARG A 276 2.92 -8.06 -7.72
C ARG A 276 3.76 -8.45 -8.95
N LEU A 277 3.48 -7.85 -10.10
CA LEU A 277 4.10 -8.21 -11.38
C LEU A 277 5.34 -7.38 -11.72
N LEU A 278 5.33 -6.09 -11.38
CA LEU A 278 6.34 -5.11 -11.79
C LEU A 278 7.19 -4.60 -10.61
N GLY A 279 6.76 -4.86 -9.36
CA GLY A 279 7.44 -4.39 -8.15
C GLY A 279 7.28 -2.88 -7.91
N PHE A 280 6.32 -2.21 -8.56
CA PHE A 280 6.04 -0.80 -8.34
C PHE A 280 5.29 -0.58 -7.04
N THR A 281 5.54 0.54 -6.37
CA THR A 281 4.72 0.98 -5.25
C THR A 281 3.35 1.47 -5.74
N ALA A 282 2.38 1.53 -4.84
CA ALA A 282 1.06 2.09 -5.14
C ALA A 282 1.17 3.53 -5.64
N GLN A 283 2.07 4.33 -5.04
CA GLN A 283 2.30 5.72 -5.46
C GLN A 283 2.93 5.80 -6.84
N GLN A 284 3.97 5.02 -7.13
CA GLN A 284 4.58 4.97 -8.46
C GLN A 284 3.56 4.59 -9.54
N THR A 285 2.70 3.61 -9.24
CA THR A 285 1.64 3.19 -10.17
C THR A 285 0.66 4.32 -10.45
N LEU A 286 0.23 5.04 -9.42
CA LEU A 286 -0.64 6.21 -9.57
C LEU A 286 0.02 7.31 -10.38
N ASP A 287 1.29 7.62 -10.10
CA ASP A 287 2.03 8.68 -10.82
C ASP A 287 2.18 8.35 -12.30
N TYR A 288 2.54 7.11 -12.65
CA TYR A 288 2.64 6.66 -14.03
C TYR A 288 1.28 6.68 -14.75
N LEU A 289 0.23 6.23 -14.09
CA LEU A 289 -1.11 6.26 -14.66
C LEU A 289 -1.63 7.68 -14.84
N GLN A 290 -1.35 8.58 -13.89
CA GLN A 290 -1.68 10.00 -14.00
C GLN A 290 -0.97 10.65 -15.20
N ASN A 291 0.30 10.34 -15.41
CA ASN A 291 1.03 10.82 -16.58
C ASN A 291 0.45 10.29 -17.89
N LEU A 292 0.03 9.03 -17.94
CA LEU A 292 -0.64 8.44 -19.10
C LEU A 292 -1.99 9.10 -19.39
N TYR A 293 -2.75 9.43 -18.35
CA TYR A 293 -4.00 10.20 -18.48
C TYR A 293 -3.75 11.59 -19.06
N GLU A 294 -2.75 12.32 -18.55
CA GLU A 294 -2.40 13.66 -19.03
C GLU A 294 -1.84 13.63 -20.48
N LYS A 295 -1.20 12.51 -20.88
CA LYS A 295 -0.79 12.23 -22.27
C LYS A 295 -1.95 11.72 -23.13
N LYS A 296 -3.17 11.63 -22.58
CA LYS A 296 -4.37 11.14 -23.26
C LYS A 296 -4.29 9.68 -23.72
N LEU A 297 -3.47 8.85 -23.06
CA LEU A 297 -3.28 7.44 -23.40
C LEU A 297 -4.10 6.48 -22.55
N CYS A 298 -4.52 6.91 -21.36
CA CYS A 298 -5.44 6.19 -20.47
C CYS A 298 -6.57 7.10 -20.02
N THR A 299 -7.66 6.50 -19.57
CA THR A 299 -8.79 7.19 -18.92
C THR A 299 -8.44 7.63 -17.50
N TYR A 300 -9.36 8.30 -16.80
CA TYR A 300 -9.12 8.89 -15.49
C TYR A 300 -8.62 7.86 -14.45
N PRO A 301 -7.53 8.16 -13.72
CA PRO A 301 -6.87 7.16 -12.88
C PRO A 301 -7.58 6.83 -11.57
N ARG A 302 -8.28 7.80 -10.94
CA ARG A 302 -8.83 7.65 -9.60
C ARG A 302 -10.27 7.17 -9.62
N THR A 303 -10.50 5.98 -10.12
CA THR A 303 -11.81 5.32 -10.17
C THR A 303 -11.85 4.09 -9.27
N ASP A 304 -13.01 3.81 -8.72
CA ASP A 304 -13.35 2.58 -8.00
C ASP A 304 -14.17 1.61 -8.85
N SER A 305 -14.59 2.04 -10.05
CA SER A 305 -15.35 1.19 -10.97
C SER A 305 -14.43 0.27 -11.79
N ARG A 306 -14.95 -0.92 -12.05
CA ARG A 306 -14.32 -1.96 -12.89
C ARG A 306 -15.17 -2.26 -14.12
N TYR A 307 -16.07 -1.32 -14.49
CA TYR A 307 -17.02 -1.47 -15.58
C TYR A 307 -17.04 -0.21 -16.45
N LEU A 308 -17.59 -0.35 -17.65
CA LEU A 308 -17.84 0.72 -18.60
C LEU A 308 -19.33 1.03 -18.67
N THR A 309 -19.68 2.17 -19.22
CA THR A 309 -21.06 2.61 -19.46
C THR A 309 -21.59 2.15 -20.82
N SER A 310 -22.90 2.09 -20.97
CA SER A 310 -23.57 1.57 -22.18
C SER A 310 -23.27 2.39 -23.45
N ASP A 311 -23.04 3.71 -23.32
CA ASP A 311 -22.64 4.60 -24.42
C ASP A 311 -21.27 4.22 -25.03
N MET A 312 -20.40 3.54 -24.27
CA MET A 312 -19.08 3.10 -24.75
C MET A 312 -19.16 1.79 -25.56
N ALA A 313 -20.26 1.05 -25.51
CA ALA A 313 -20.37 -0.30 -26.06
C ALA A 313 -20.10 -0.35 -27.57
N GLU A 314 -20.61 0.60 -28.36
CA GLU A 314 -20.43 0.66 -29.80
C GLU A 314 -18.97 0.91 -30.21
N GLY A 315 -18.26 1.73 -29.46
CA GLY A 315 -16.87 2.09 -29.72
C GLY A 315 -15.85 1.06 -29.25
N LEU A 316 -16.25 0.16 -28.34
CA LEU A 316 -15.32 -0.76 -27.67
C LEU A 316 -14.64 -1.77 -28.61
N PRO A 317 -15.29 -2.40 -29.59
CA PRO A 317 -14.61 -3.32 -30.51
C PRO A 317 -13.50 -2.65 -31.33
N VAL A 318 -13.70 -1.37 -31.71
CA VAL A 318 -12.69 -0.59 -32.41
C VAL A 318 -11.50 -0.32 -31.51
N LEU A 319 -11.74 0.11 -30.28
CA LEU A 319 -10.70 0.34 -29.29
C LEU A 319 -9.90 -0.93 -29.00
N VAL A 320 -10.57 -2.07 -28.78
CA VAL A 320 -9.93 -3.38 -28.52
C VAL A 320 -9.00 -3.77 -29.68
N ASN A 321 -9.40 -3.57 -30.92
CA ASN A 321 -8.54 -3.83 -32.08
C ASN A 321 -7.33 -2.89 -32.15
N LEU A 322 -7.51 -1.60 -31.86
CA LEU A 322 -6.40 -0.63 -31.81
C LEU A 322 -5.38 -1.02 -30.74
N VAL A 323 -5.85 -1.32 -29.53
CA VAL A 323 -5.02 -1.75 -28.41
C VAL A 323 -4.29 -3.05 -28.75
N ALA A 324 -4.98 -4.05 -29.28
CA ALA A 324 -4.40 -5.32 -29.66
C ALA A 324 -3.27 -5.16 -30.69
N ASN A 325 -3.43 -4.26 -31.66
CA ASN A 325 -2.41 -4.02 -32.68
C ASN A 325 -1.19 -3.27 -32.13
N ALA A 326 -1.36 -2.46 -31.08
CA ALA A 326 -0.27 -1.74 -30.43
C ALA A 326 0.56 -2.62 -29.47
N MET A 327 0.00 -3.76 -29.00
CA MET A 327 0.64 -4.58 -27.97
C MET A 327 1.45 -5.75 -28.57
N PRO A 328 2.77 -5.81 -28.34
CA PRO A 328 3.64 -6.84 -28.94
C PRO A 328 3.35 -8.25 -28.38
N PHE A 329 2.92 -8.36 -27.14
CA PHE A 329 2.66 -9.65 -26.48
C PHE A 329 1.47 -10.43 -27.09
N ARG A 330 0.58 -9.75 -27.82
CA ARG A 330 -0.58 -10.42 -28.42
C ARG A 330 -0.28 -11.16 -29.73
N LYS A 331 0.94 -11.09 -30.24
CA LYS A 331 1.32 -11.65 -31.55
C LYS A 331 0.93 -13.14 -31.66
N GLY A 332 0.13 -13.46 -32.65
CA GLY A 332 -0.35 -14.84 -32.90
C GLY A 332 -1.59 -15.25 -32.10
N ILE A 333 -2.14 -14.39 -31.26
CA ILE A 333 -3.36 -14.67 -30.46
C ILE A 333 -4.56 -13.99 -31.14
N ALA A 334 -5.63 -14.75 -31.40
CA ALA A 334 -6.87 -14.20 -31.92
C ALA A 334 -7.55 -13.32 -30.86
N ILE A 335 -8.02 -12.16 -31.26
CA ILE A 335 -8.72 -11.22 -30.38
C ILE A 335 -10.23 -11.30 -30.65
N SER A 336 -11.00 -11.39 -29.60
CA SER A 336 -12.46 -11.28 -29.59
C SER A 336 -12.86 -10.14 -28.64
N CYS A 337 -14.06 -9.63 -28.80
CA CYS A 337 -14.58 -8.57 -27.96
C CYS A 337 -16.03 -8.89 -27.54
N ASP A 338 -16.18 -9.39 -26.34
CA ASP A 338 -17.47 -9.47 -25.67
C ASP A 338 -17.69 -8.18 -24.85
N ALA A 339 -18.29 -7.17 -25.50
CA ALA A 339 -18.57 -5.89 -24.85
C ALA A 339 -19.53 -6.04 -23.67
N ALA A 340 -20.48 -6.97 -23.73
CA ALA A 340 -21.47 -7.17 -22.65
C ALA A 340 -20.82 -7.61 -21.34
N ALA A 341 -19.68 -8.28 -21.38
CA ALA A 341 -18.95 -8.71 -20.19
C ALA A 341 -18.44 -7.55 -19.30
N VAL A 342 -18.22 -6.37 -19.88
CA VAL A 342 -17.62 -5.21 -19.19
C VAL A 342 -18.56 -4.01 -19.07
N ILE A 343 -19.75 -4.04 -19.65
CA ILE A 343 -20.74 -2.95 -19.59
C ILE A 343 -21.68 -3.15 -18.40
N HIS A 344 -21.73 -2.15 -17.50
CA HIS A 344 -22.65 -2.22 -16.37
C HIS A 344 -22.88 -0.84 -15.74
N ASP A 345 -23.83 -0.04 -16.28
CA ASP A 345 -24.08 1.35 -15.85
C ASP A 345 -24.26 1.52 -14.34
N LYS A 346 -25.02 0.64 -13.68
CA LYS A 346 -25.27 0.72 -12.23
C LYS A 346 -24.03 0.51 -11.34
N LYS A 347 -22.93 0.02 -11.90
CA LYS A 347 -21.64 -0.18 -11.21
C LYS A 347 -20.59 0.86 -11.59
N VAL A 348 -20.98 1.85 -12.37
CA VAL A 348 -20.16 3.04 -12.65
C VAL A 348 -20.75 4.17 -11.82
N THR A 349 -19.95 4.69 -10.89
CA THR A 349 -20.30 5.81 -10.04
C THR A 349 -19.89 7.13 -10.72
N ASP A 350 -18.77 7.69 -10.30
CA ASP A 350 -18.25 8.95 -10.86
C ASP A 350 -17.51 8.74 -12.20
N HIS A 351 -16.76 7.65 -12.29
CA HIS A 351 -15.94 7.30 -13.44
C HIS A 351 -16.00 5.82 -13.77
N HIS A 352 -15.92 5.51 -15.06
CA HIS A 352 -15.76 4.13 -15.53
C HIS A 352 -14.34 3.60 -15.25
N ALA A 353 -14.13 2.32 -15.50
CA ALA A 353 -12.86 1.62 -15.32
C ALA A 353 -11.70 2.28 -16.09
N VAL A 354 -10.48 2.03 -15.62
CA VAL A 354 -9.25 2.44 -16.32
C VAL A 354 -9.05 1.59 -17.57
N ILE A 355 -9.02 2.24 -18.74
CA ILE A 355 -8.74 1.63 -20.04
C ILE A 355 -7.82 2.52 -20.87
N PRO A 356 -7.11 1.97 -21.88
CA PRO A 356 -6.42 2.79 -22.87
C PRO A 356 -7.40 3.62 -23.69
N THR A 357 -6.94 4.72 -24.28
CA THR A 357 -7.71 5.55 -25.21
C THR A 357 -7.39 5.21 -26.67
N ARG A 358 -8.16 5.77 -27.59
CA ARG A 358 -7.91 5.63 -29.05
C ARG A 358 -6.59 6.23 -29.50
N ASN A 359 -6.03 7.17 -28.74
CA ASN A 359 -4.74 7.82 -29.04
C ASN A 359 -3.55 6.85 -28.98
N ILE A 360 -3.73 5.65 -28.45
CA ILE A 360 -2.72 4.58 -28.49
C ILE A 360 -2.27 4.25 -29.92
N ARG A 361 -3.12 4.51 -30.94
CA ARG A 361 -2.83 4.30 -32.34
C ARG A 361 -1.66 5.19 -32.85
N GLU A 362 -1.61 6.42 -32.34
CA GLU A 362 -0.68 7.46 -32.81
C GLU A 362 0.52 7.61 -31.89
N ALA A 363 0.50 6.94 -30.76
CA ALA A 363 1.53 7.05 -29.75
C ALA A 363 2.77 6.23 -30.10
N ASP A 364 3.94 6.88 -30.03
CA ASP A 364 5.21 6.15 -30.00
C ASP A 364 5.44 5.56 -28.61
N LEU A 365 5.04 4.30 -28.43
CA LEU A 365 5.18 3.62 -27.14
C LEU A 365 6.65 3.41 -26.75
N SER A 366 7.58 3.44 -27.69
CA SER A 366 9.01 3.29 -27.42
C SER A 366 9.61 4.54 -26.77
N ALA A 367 9.02 5.70 -27.02
CA ALA A 367 9.41 6.98 -26.43
C ALA A 367 8.90 7.19 -24.99
N LEU A 368 7.97 6.34 -24.53
CA LEU A 368 7.46 6.43 -23.16
C LEU A 368 8.53 6.01 -22.15
N PRO A 369 8.60 6.68 -20.97
CA PRO A 369 9.36 6.18 -19.83
C PRO A 369 8.99 4.72 -19.51
N VAL A 370 9.99 3.93 -19.10
CA VAL A 370 9.81 2.48 -18.90
C VAL A 370 8.65 2.15 -17.96
N GLY A 371 8.49 2.91 -16.86
CA GLY A 371 7.41 2.70 -15.90
C GLY A 371 6.03 3.00 -16.48
N GLU A 372 5.89 4.10 -17.23
CA GLU A 372 4.63 4.46 -17.88
C GLU A 372 4.24 3.43 -18.95
N ARG A 373 5.21 2.99 -19.75
CA ARG A 373 4.97 1.95 -20.76
C ARG A 373 4.52 0.65 -20.11
N ALA A 374 5.16 0.21 -19.03
CA ALA A 374 4.80 -1.01 -18.31
C ALA A 374 3.37 -0.94 -17.73
N ILE A 375 2.96 0.21 -17.19
CA ILE A 375 1.58 0.42 -16.73
C ILE A 375 0.59 0.43 -17.90
N LEU A 376 0.90 1.08 -19.01
CA LEU A 376 0.05 1.06 -20.21
C LEU A 376 -0.15 -0.35 -20.75
N GLU A 377 0.94 -1.14 -20.85
CA GLU A 377 0.90 -2.54 -21.27
C GLU A 377 0.01 -3.38 -20.34
N LEU A 378 0.09 -3.15 -19.02
CA LEU A 378 -0.73 -3.86 -18.02
C LEU A 378 -2.23 -3.49 -18.15
N VAL A 379 -2.54 -2.20 -18.34
CA VAL A 379 -3.92 -1.72 -18.57
C VAL A 379 -4.46 -2.28 -19.90
N ALA A 380 -3.65 -2.31 -20.95
CA ALA A 380 -4.00 -2.88 -22.24
C ALA A 380 -4.26 -4.39 -22.14
N LEU A 381 -3.39 -5.13 -21.46
CA LEU A 381 -3.60 -6.57 -21.20
C LEU A 381 -4.93 -6.81 -20.50
N ARG A 382 -5.22 -6.03 -19.47
CA ARG A 382 -6.46 -6.19 -18.71
C ARG A 382 -7.71 -5.96 -19.56
N LEU A 383 -7.69 -4.94 -20.43
CA LEU A 383 -8.79 -4.70 -21.37
C LEU A 383 -8.99 -5.90 -22.30
N LEU A 384 -7.90 -6.38 -22.92
CA LEU A 384 -7.96 -7.51 -23.86
C LEU A 384 -8.43 -8.80 -23.18
N CYS A 385 -7.98 -9.07 -21.95
CA CYS A 385 -8.43 -10.21 -21.16
C CYS A 385 -9.90 -10.09 -20.76
N ALA A 386 -10.36 -8.90 -20.32
CA ALA A 386 -11.71 -8.71 -19.80
C ALA A 386 -12.81 -8.94 -20.84
N VAL A 387 -12.52 -8.71 -22.12
CA VAL A 387 -13.45 -8.92 -23.24
C VAL A 387 -13.23 -10.24 -23.99
N ALA A 388 -12.26 -11.05 -23.55
CA ALA A 388 -11.95 -12.34 -24.15
C ALA A 388 -12.91 -13.44 -23.65
N PRO A 389 -12.97 -14.60 -24.34
CA PRO A 389 -13.74 -15.75 -23.86
C PRO A 389 -13.22 -16.28 -22.52
N PRO A 390 -14.06 -16.98 -21.75
CA PRO A 390 -13.64 -17.63 -20.52
C PRO A 390 -12.60 -18.73 -20.77
N TYR A 391 -11.82 -19.03 -19.74
CA TYR A 391 -10.94 -20.19 -19.71
C TYR A 391 -11.75 -21.42 -19.32
N ASN A 392 -11.89 -22.38 -20.26
CA ASN A 392 -12.65 -23.60 -20.06
C ASN A 392 -11.73 -24.82 -19.99
N PHE A 393 -11.92 -25.65 -18.98
CA PHE A 393 -11.13 -26.85 -18.75
C PHE A 393 -11.99 -27.96 -18.12
N ALA A 394 -11.58 -29.20 -18.34
CA ALA A 394 -12.09 -30.35 -17.59
C ALA A 394 -11.15 -30.62 -16.41
N GLU A 395 -11.66 -30.57 -15.19
CA GLU A 395 -10.98 -31.05 -14.00
C GLU A 395 -11.32 -32.53 -13.79
N THR A 396 -10.29 -33.37 -13.70
CA THR A 396 -10.44 -34.79 -13.37
C THR A 396 -9.91 -35.00 -11.96
N ALA A 397 -10.74 -35.46 -11.05
CA ALA A 397 -10.35 -35.91 -9.71
C ALA A 397 -10.46 -37.41 -9.64
N VAL A 398 -9.42 -38.07 -9.15
CA VAL A 398 -9.35 -39.50 -9.02
C VAL A 398 -9.12 -39.89 -7.57
N VAL A 399 -9.88 -40.85 -7.06
CA VAL A 399 -9.66 -41.46 -5.77
C VAL A 399 -9.26 -42.90 -6.01
N VAL A 400 -8.10 -43.30 -5.49
CA VAL A 400 -7.63 -44.68 -5.54
C VAL A 400 -7.48 -45.23 -4.12
N ASP A 401 -7.73 -46.52 -3.95
CA ASP A 401 -7.51 -47.26 -2.71
C ASP A 401 -6.19 -48.04 -2.78
N CYS A 402 -5.39 -47.95 -1.75
CA CYS A 402 -4.24 -48.79 -1.54
C CYS A 402 -4.16 -49.22 -0.08
N ALA A 403 -4.16 -50.54 0.17
CA ALA A 403 -4.11 -51.11 1.51
C ALA A 403 -5.21 -50.58 2.46
N GLY A 404 -6.41 -50.27 1.94
CA GLY A 404 -7.56 -49.77 2.68
C GLY A 404 -7.52 -48.26 2.97
N ALA A 405 -6.54 -47.52 2.42
CA ALA A 405 -6.45 -46.08 2.54
C ALA A 405 -6.70 -45.39 1.20
N GLU A 406 -7.36 -44.23 1.24
CA GLU A 406 -7.67 -43.43 0.06
C GLU A 406 -6.55 -42.44 -0.29
N PHE A 407 -6.21 -42.38 -1.56
CA PHE A 407 -5.28 -41.44 -2.16
C PHE A 407 -5.97 -40.66 -3.26
N THR A 408 -5.69 -39.37 -3.35
CA THR A 408 -6.32 -38.50 -4.33
C THR A 408 -5.30 -37.90 -5.31
N ALA A 409 -5.73 -37.79 -6.56
CA ALA A 409 -5.00 -37.07 -7.61
C ALA A 409 -5.95 -36.12 -8.34
N LYS A 410 -5.44 -34.98 -8.82
CA LYS A 410 -6.19 -34.03 -9.63
C LYS A 410 -5.40 -33.66 -10.87
N GLY A 411 -6.09 -33.55 -11.99
CA GLY A 411 -5.52 -33.08 -13.24
C GLY A 411 -6.47 -32.13 -13.96
N ARG A 412 -5.93 -31.40 -14.93
CA ARG A 412 -6.69 -30.47 -15.77
C ARG A 412 -6.39 -30.72 -17.23
N THR A 413 -7.43 -30.73 -18.05
CA THR A 413 -7.33 -30.72 -19.50
C THR A 413 -7.96 -29.46 -20.04
N VAL A 414 -7.14 -28.61 -20.67
CA VAL A 414 -7.60 -27.34 -21.24
C VAL A 414 -8.47 -27.61 -22.46
N LYS A 415 -9.71 -27.12 -22.48
CA LYS A 415 -10.62 -27.17 -23.61
C LYS A 415 -10.56 -25.90 -24.45
N GLN A 416 -10.49 -24.74 -23.78
CA GLN A 416 -10.40 -23.43 -24.40
C GLN A 416 -9.50 -22.53 -23.54
N PRO A 417 -8.36 -22.06 -24.05
CA PRO A 417 -7.44 -21.23 -23.27
C PRO A 417 -7.98 -19.84 -22.91
N GLY A 418 -8.94 -19.33 -23.70
CA GLY A 418 -9.62 -18.07 -23.44
C GLY A 418 -8.67 -16.91 -23.10
N TRP A 419 -9.07 -16.08 -22.12
CA TRP A 419 -8.29 -14.92 -21.68
C TRP A 419 -6.90 -15.29 -21.11
N ARG A 420 -6.71 -16.51 -20.60
CA ARG A 420 -5.42 -16.96 -20.06
C ARG A 420 -4.32 -17.05 -21.11
N ALA A 421 -4.66 -17.22 -22.39
CA ALA A 421 -3.67 -17.17 -23.47
C ALA A 421 -2.96 -15.82 -23.56
N LEU A 422 -3.70 -14.71 -23.38
CA LEU A 422 -3.16 -13.36 -23.38
C LEU A 422 -2.29 -13.09 -22.14
N ASP A 423 -2.76 -13.50 -20.95
CA ASP A 423 -2.02 -13.36 -19.70
C ASP A 423 -0.69 -14.14 -19.73
N ALA A 424 -0.73 -15.39 -20.22
CA ALA A 424 0.46 -16.24 -20.38
C ALA A 424 1.47 -15.61 -21.38
N ALA A 425 1.00 -15.08 -22.51
CA ALA A 425 1.86 -14.42 -23.49
C ALA A 425 2.52 -13.15 -22.94
N TYR A 426 1.77 -12.34 -22.18
CA TYR A 426 2.32 -11.17 -21.49
C TYR A 426 3.39 -11.58 -20.48
N ARG A 427 3.10 -12.55 -19.62
CA ARG A 427 4.07 -13.07 -18.63
C ARG A 427 5.32 -13.60 -19.30
N ALA A 428 5.19 -14.35 -20.41
CA ALA A 428 6.33 -14.86 -21.17
C ALA A 428 7.20 -13.76 -21.79
N SER A 429 6.63 -12.58 -22.04
CA SER A 429 7.37 -11.41 -22.55
C SER A 429 8.20 -10.69 -21.48
N MET A 430 7.93 -10.95 -20.18
CA MET A 430 8.64 -10.33 -19.06
C MET A 430 9.99 -11.02 -18.83
N LYS A 431 11.08 -10.24 -18.71
CA LYS A 431 12.47 -10.74 -18.59
C LYS A 431 12.74 -11.67 -17.40
N ASN A 432 11.86 -11.71 -16.40
CA ASN A 432 12.03 -12.47 -15.14
C ASN A 432 10.78 -13.23 -14.73
N ALA A 433 9.90 -13.57 -15.68
CA ALA A 433 8.70 -14.33 -15.35
C ALA A 433 9.07 -15.75 -14.88
N GLU A 434 8.71 -16.07 -13.65
CA GLU A 434 8.63 -17.49 -13.26
C GLU A 434 7.37 -18.08 -13.90
N PRO A 435 7.44 -19.31 -14.42
CA PRO A 435 6.24 -20.03 -14.80
C PRO A 435 5.31 -20.09 -13.59
N ASP A 436 4.04 -19.79 -13.83
CA ASP A 436 3.01 -19.82 -12.81
C ASP A 436 2.88 -21.27 -12.31
N LYS A 437 3.44 -21.56 -11.13
CA LYS A 437 3.44 -22.93 -10.54
C LYS A 437 2.02 -23.45 -10.27
N GLU A 438 1.03 -22.54 -10.24
CA GLU A 438 -0.38 -22.92 -10.07
C GLU A 438 -1.02 -23.41 -11.38
N THR A 439 -0.37 -23.29 -12.52
CA THR A 439 -0.89 -23.64 -13.85
C THR A 439 -0.08 -24.71 -14.57
N GLU A 440 0.56 -25.65 -13.87
CA GLU A 440 0.91 -26.91 -14.52
C GLU A 440 -0.41 -27.70 -14.73
N ASP A 441 -1.09 -27.40 -15.85
CA ASP A 441 -2.26 -28.17 -16.32
C ASP A 441 -1.76 -29.57 -16.75
N LYS A 442 -1.49 -30.44 -15.76
CA LYS A 442 -1.14 -31.84 -16.02
C LYS A 442 -2.43 -32.63 -16.20
N ALA A 443 -2.65 -33.11 -17.41
CA ALA A 443 -3.73 -34.05 -17.66
C ALA A 443 -3.42 -35.36 -16.94
N LEU A 444 -4.43 -35.98 -16.31
CA LEU A 444 -4.33 -37.35 -15.86
C LEU A 444 -4.56 -38.29 -17.05
N PRO A 445 -3.95 -39.50 -17.02
CA PRO A 445 -4.25 -40.52 -18.03
C PRO A 445 -5.75 -40.91 -17.99
N GLU A 446 -6.23 -41.59 -19.03
CA GLU A 446 -7.57 -42.14 -19.01
C GLU A 446 -7.63 -43.29 -17.99
N LEU A 447 -8.54 -43.16 -17.04
CA LEU A 447 -8.72 -44.10 -15.94
C LEU A 447 -10.20 -44.51 -15.89
N ALA A 448 -10.42 -45.76 -15.50
CA ALA A 448 -11.77 -46.32 -15.27
C ALA A 448 -11.92 -46.81 -13.83
N GLU A 449 -13.11 -46.68 -13.26
CA GLU A 449 -13.43 -47.23 -11.95
C GLU A 449 -13.25 -48.74 -11.94
N GLY A 450 -12.66 -49.28 -10.86
CA GLY A 450 -12.27 -50.69 -10.74
C GLY A 450 -10.96 -51.04 -11.43
N GLN A 451 -10.29 -50.11 -12.14
CA GLN A 451 -8.99 -50.36 -12.76
C GLN A 451 -7.92 -50.54 -11.68
N GLU A 452 -7.09 -51.56 -11.87
CA GLU A 452 -5.93 -51.80 -11.01
C GLU A 452 -4.66 -51.24 -11.64
N LEU A 453 -3.81 -50.55 -10.81
CA LEU A 453 -2.57 -49.97 -11.24
C LEU A 453 -1.45 -50.37 -10.27
N PRO A 454 -0.24 -50.71 -10.76
CA PRO A 454 0.87 -51.03 -9.90
C PRO A 454 1.42 -49.75 -9.24
N VAL A 455 1.82 -49.86 -7.98
CA VAL A 455 2.56 -48.80 -7.24
C VAL A 455 4.02 -48.89 -7.59
N ALA A 456 4.50 -47.99 -8.42
CA ALA A 456 5.92 -47.93 -8.80
C ALA A 456 6.81 -47.47 -7.63
N GLY A 457 6.28 -46.63 -6.77
CA GLY A 457 6.97 -46.12 -5.58
C GLY A 457 6.00 -45.49 -4.57
N ALA A 458 6.40 -45.55 -3.29
CA ALA A 458 5.69 -44.85 -2.22
C ALA A 458 6.70 -44.04 -1.38
N ALA A 459 6.37 -42.77 -1.11
CA ALA A 459 7.25 -41.89 -0.36
C ALA A 459 6.47 -41.09 0.69
N VAL A 460 7.00 -40.99 1.90
CA VAL A 460 6.47 -40.07 2.92
C VAL A 460 6.91 -38.66 2.57
N LYS A 461 5.94 -37.76 2.49
CA LYS A 461 6.14 -36.32 2.36
C LYS A 461 5.93 -35.68 3.72
N GLU A 462 6.96 -35.02 4.21
CA GLU A 462 6.92 -34.24 5.45
C GLU A 462 6.71 -32.77 5.11
N GLY A 463 5.74 -32.14 5.75
CA GLY A 463 5.44 -30.72 5.67
C GLY A 463 5.30 -30.12 7.05
N LYS A 464 5.30 -28.78 7.10
CA LYS A 464 5.00 -28.01 8.32
C LYS A 464 3.98 -26.94 7.93
N THR A 465 3.06 -26.65 8.84
CA THR A 465 2.22 -25.46 8.69
C THR A 465 3.11 -24.22 8.64
N THR A 466 2.70 -23.21 7.88
CA THR A 466 3.44 -21.95 7.72
C THR A 466 2.63 -20.79 8.29
N PRO A 467 3.27 -19.78 8.87
CA PRO A 467 2.59 -18.58 9.32
C PRO A 467 1.97 -17.84 8.14
N PRO A 468 1.04 -16.90 8.41
CA PRO A 468 0.65 -15.91 7.42
C PRO A 468 1.88 -15.21 6.83
N LYS A 469 1.80 -14.76 5.60
CA LYS A 469 2.89 -13.99 4.99
C LYS A 469 2.86 -12.54 5.50
N HIS A 470 4.03 -11.92 5.63
CA HIS A 470 4.15 -10.47 5.82
C HIS A 470 3.37 -9.73 4.74
N PHE A 471 2.82 -8.58 5.06
CA PHE A 471 2.17 -7.75 4.06
C PHE A 471 3.16 -7.25 3.00
N THR A 472 2.71 -7.22 1.76
CA THR A 472 3.25 -6.43 0.66
C THR A 472 2.27 -5.31 0.35
N GLU A 473 2.61 -4.35 -0.51
CA GLU A 473 1.62 -3.33 -0.90
C GLU A 473 0.39 -3.95 -1.57
N ASP A 474 0.55 -4.98 -2.43
CA ASP A 474 -0.58 -5.72 -3.00
C ASP A 474 -1.51 -6.26 -1.92
N THR A 475 -0.98 -7.03 -0.97
CA THR A 475 -1.82 -7.69 0.03
C THR A 475 -2.38 -6.73 1.07
N LEU A 476 -1.65 -5.63 1.39
CA LEU A 476 -2.15 -4.59 2.28
C LEU A 476 -3.27 -3.77 1.62
N LEU A 477 -3.11 -3.38 0.35
CA LEU A 477 -4.19 -2.70 -0.38
C LEU A 477 -5.46 -3.55 -0.45
N SER A 478 -5.30 -4.87 -0.64
CA SER A 478 -6.43 -5.82 -0.55
C SER A 478 -7.08 -5.84 0.82
N ALA A 479 -6.27 -5.87 1.89
CA ALA A 479 -6.78 -5.85 3.26
C ALA A 479 -7.49 -4.51 3.57
N MET A 480 -6.93 -3.37 3.12
CA MET A 480 -7.58 -2.06 3.27
C MET A 480 -8.92 -2.00 2.54
N GLU A 481 -9.00 -2.57 1.34
CA GLU A 481 -10.25 -2.58 0.53
C GLU A 481 -11.34 -3.43 1.17
N THR A 482 -10.97 -4.50 1.86
CA THR A 482 -11.94 -5.43 2.48
C THR A 482 -12.16 -5.17 3.97
N ALA A 483 -11.39 -4.28 4.60
CA ALA A 483 -11.49 -3.99 6.03
C ALA A 483 -12.90 -3.53 6.43
N GLY A 484 -13.45 -4.11 7.50
CA GLY A 484 -14.77 -3.79 8.04
C GLY A 484 -15.96 -4.31 7.22
N LYS A 485 -15.74 -5.08 6.15
CA LYS A 485 -16.85 -5.59 5.30
C LYS A 485 -17.78 -6.56 6.03
N ASP A 486 -17.25 -7.32 6.95
CA ASP A 486 -18.02 -8.35 7.68
C ASP A 486 -18.84 -7.75 8.83
N ASP A 487 -18.49 -6.53 9.25
CA ASP A 487 -19.09 -5.83 10.39
C ASP A 487 -20.14 -4.78 9.97
N MET A 488 -20.35 -4.57 8.66
CA MET A 488 -21.28 -3.57 8.13
C MET A 488 -22.58 -4.21 7.62
N PRO A 489 -23.71 -3.47 7.67
CA PRO A 489 -24.96 -3.89 7.06
C PRO A 489 -24.78 -4.25 5.58
N GLU A 490 -25.59 -5.21 5.06
CA GLU A 490 -25.47 -5.67 3.67
C GLU A 490 -25.72 -4.56 2.64
N ASP A 491 -26.50 -3.56 3.00
CA ASP A 491 -26.91 -2.43 2.17
C ASP A 491 -25.93 -1.24 2.23
N ALA A 492 -24.95 -1.27 3.15
CA ALA A 492 -23.95 -0.22 3.27
C ALA A 492 -22.94 -0.30 2.13
N GLU A 493 -22.61 0.86 1.53
CA GLU A 493 -21.55 0.95 0.52
C GLU A 493 -20.19 0.65 1.15
N ARG A 494 -19.72 -0.58 0.97
CA ARG A 494 -18.54 -1.15 1.65
C ARG A 494 -17.24 -0.63 1.05
N LYS A 495 -16.80 0.57 1.45
CA LYS A 495 -15.59 1.22 0.88
C LYS A 495 -14.24 0.82 1.51
N GLY A 496 -14.25 0.12 2.65
CA GLY A 496 -13.03 -0.27 3.37
C GLY A 496 -12.25 0.93 3.94
N LEU A 497 -10.94 0.78 4.16
CA LEU A 497 -10.04 1.82 4.66
C LEU A 497 -9.54 2.70 3.52
N GLY A 498 -9.93 3.96 3.52
CA GLY A 498 -9.56 4.94 2.51
C GLY A 498 -10.21 4.67 1.15
N THR A 499 -10.08 5.64 0.26
CA THR A 499 -10.52 5.52 -1.13
C THR A 499 -9.36 5.10 -2.04
N PRO A 500 -9.60 4.61 -3.26
CA PRO A 500 -8.53 4.33 -4.21
C PRO A 500 -7.55 5.50 -4.38
N ALA A 501 -8.06 6.74 -4.38
CA ALA A 501 -7.26 7.94 -4.52
C ALA A 501 -6.32 8.23 -3.34
N THR A 502 -6.64 7.77 -2.13
CA THR A 502 -5.93 8.14 -0.90
C THR A 502 -5.01 7.04 -0.34
N ARG A 503 -5.26 5.76 -0.67
CA ARG A 503 -4.51 4.62 -0.11
C ARG A 503 -3.02 4.72 -0.35
N ALA A 504 -2.59 5.05 -1.57
CA ALA A 504 -1.17 5.21 -1.90
C ALA A 504 -0.49 6.26 -1.02
N GLY A 505 -1.10 7.45 -0.88
CA GLY A 505 -0.60 8.52 -0.03
C GLY A 505 -0.51 8.16 1.45
N ILE A 506 -1.44 7.32 1.94
CA ILE A 506 -1.40 6.82 3.33
C ILE A 506 -0.21 5.90 3.54
N LEU A 507 0.06 4.98 2.61
CA LEU A 507 1.23 4.09 2.68
C LEU A 507 2.54 4.90 2.66
N GLU A 508 2.67 5.86 1.76
CA GLU A 508 3.84 6.75 1.71
C GLU A 508 3.99 7.59 3.00
N LYS A 509 2.88 8.05 3.58
CA LYS A 509 2.89 8.77 4.85
C LYS A 509 3.40 7.90 5.99
N LEU A 510 2.92 6.65 6.11
CA LEU A 510 3.39 5.70 7.11
C LEU A 510 4.89 5.40 6.97
N VAL A 511 5.40 5.28 5.74
CA VAL A 511 6.83 5.08 5.47
C VAL A 511 7.63 6.35 5.79
N SER A 512 7.19 7.52 5.33
CA SER A 512 7.90 8.79 5.54
C SER A 512 7.94 9.24 7.01
N THR A 513 6.95 8.84 7.81
CA THR A 513 6.93 9.10 9.26
C THR A 513 7.70 8.07 10.08
N GLY A 514 8.25 7.03 9.44
CA GLY A 514 9.03 5.99 10.09
C GLY A 514 8.21 4.94 10.86
N PHE A 515 6.89 4.87 10.62
CA PHE A 515 6.05 3.81 11.19
C PHE A 515 6.14 2.51 10.40
N LEU A 516 6.42 2.58 9.09
CA LEU A 516 6.60 1.42 8.22
C LEU A 516 7.97 1.41 7.55
N GLU A 517 8.52 0.22 7.42
CA GLU A 517 9.72 -0.05 6.64
C GLU A 517 9.41 -0.94 5.45
N ARG A 518 9.95 -0.58 4.27
CA ARG A 518 9.95 -1.42 3.08
C ARG A 518 11.20 -2.29 3.07
N LYS A 519 11.08 -3.57 3.42
CA LYS A 519 12.19 -4.52 3.47
C LYS A 519 12.18 -5.46 2.29
N LYS A 520 13.21 -5.41 1.45
CA LYS A 520 13.35 -6.33 0.32
C LYS A 520 13.66 -7.74 0.82
N SER A 521 12.83 -8.71 0.45
CA SER A 521 13.02 -10.14 0.74
C SER A 521 12.89 -10.92 -0.56
N LYS A 522 14.00 -11.46 -1.05
CA LYS A 522 14.08 -12.15 -2.36
C LYS A 522 13.51 -11.30 -3.49
N LYS A 523 12.34 -11.66 -3.99
CA LYS A 523 11.65 -10.98 -5.11
C LYS A 523 10.53 -10.03 -4.66
N THR A 524 10.18 -10.00 -3.38
CA THR A 524 9.09 -9.21 -2.83
C THR A 524 9.62 -8.12 -1.90
N VAL A 525 8.86 -7.03 -1.78
CA VAL A 525 9.08 -5.98 -0.78
C VAL A 525 8.02 -6.15 0.30
N GLN A 526 8.48 -6.49 1.50
CA GLN A 526 7.65 -6.65 2.69
C GLN A 526 7.47 -5.31 3.39
N LEU A 527 6.29 -5.11 3.97
CA LEU A 527 5.96 -3.96 4.82
C LEU A 527 6.01 -4.40 6.28
N LEU A 528 6.96 -3.87 7.03
CA LEU A 528 7.15 -4.20 8.43
C LEU A 528 6.89 -2.98 9.32
N PRO A 529 6.23 -3.14 10.47
CA PRO A 529 6.04 -2.05 11.41
C PRO A 529 7.34 -1.78 12.16
N SER A 530 7.63 -0.51 12.41
CA SER A 530 8.71 -0.12 13.31
C SER A 530 8.32 -0.37 14.78
N HIS A 531 9.30 -0.27 15.68
CA HIS A 531 9.04 -0.34 17.12
C HIS A 531 8.05 0.74 17.57
N ASP A 532 8.20 1.97 17.07
CA ASP A 532 7.29 3.09 17.39
C ASP A 532 5.86 2.80 16.89
N ALA A 533 5.71 2.10 15.76
CA ALA A 533 4.42 1.67 15.25
C ALA A 533 3.72 0.66 16.17
N ILE A 534 4.45 -0.36 16.61
CA ILE A 534 3.93 -1.36 17.54
C ILE A 534 3.53 -0.69 18.85
N SER A 535 4.40 0.18 19.38
CA SER A 535 4.16 0.94 20.60
C SER A 535 2.92 1.83 20.46
N LEU A 536 2.77 2.53 19.34
CA LEU A 536 1.60 3.38 19.08
C LEU A 536 0.30 2.55 19.10
N ILE A 537 0.25 1.44 18.35
CA ILE A 537 -0.95 0.61 18.31
C ILE A 537 -1.27 0.00 19.68
N THR A 538 -0.25 -0.32 20.48
CA THR A 538 -0.45 -0.82 21.84
C THR A 538 -1.17 0.18 22.76
N VAL A 539 -0.94 1.48 22.58
CA VAL A 539 -1.52 2.53 23.44
C VAL A 539 -2.77 3.19 22.85
N LEU A 540 -3.04 3.03 21.57
CA LEU A 540 -4.24 3.61 20.95
C LEU A 540 -5.51 2.88 21.43
N PRO A 541 -6.61 3.60 21.70
CA PRO A 541 -7.92 3.00 21.91
C PRO A 541 -8.37 2.21 20.69
N GLU A 542 -9.14 1.15 20.90
CA GLU A 542 -9.66 0.29 19.84
C GLU A 542 -10.44 1.07 18.78
N GLN A 543 -11.20 2.09 19.19
CA GLN A 543 -11.95 2.96 18.29
C GLN A 543 -11.08 3.62 17.20
N LEU A 544 -9.84 4.04 17.54
CA LEU A 544 -8.90 4.64 16.58
C LEU A 544 -8.09 3.59 15.79
N GLN A 545 -8.16 2.32 16.18
CA GLN A 545 -7.54 1.20 15.47
C GLN A 545 -8.53 0.50 14.52
N SER A 546 -9.83 0.66 14.77
CA SER A 546 -10.88 -0.04 14.04
C SER A 546 -11.13 0.58 12.66
N PRO A 547 -11.27 -0.23 11.60
CA PRO A 547 -11.74 0.24 10.31
C PRO A 547 -13.20 0.70 10.30
N LEU A 548 -14.00 0.29 11.29
CA LEU A 548 -15.44 0.63 11.38
C LEU A 548 -15.68 2.14 11.43
N LEU A 549 -14.91 2.86 12.25
CA LEU A 549 -15.00 4.33 12.33
C LEU A 549 -14.87 4.98 10.94
N THR A 550 -13.93 4.49 10.13
CA THR A 550 -13.73 5.02 8.77
C THR A 550 -14.91 4.70 7.87
N ALA A 551 -15.44 3.48 7.98
CA ALA A 551 -16.56 3.02 7.17
C ALA A 551 -17.86 3.78 7.52
N GLU A 552 -18.14 3.98 8.81
CA GLU A 552 -19.26 4.79 9.29
C GLU A 552 -19.18 6.24 8.77
N TRP A 553 -18.01 6.84 8.81
CA TRP A 553 -17.84 8.21 8.30
C TRP A 553 -18.06 8.29 6.80
N GLU A 554 -17.54 7.36 6.00
CA GLU A 554 -17.77 7.37 4.55
C GLU A 554 -19.26 7.18 4.22
N TYR A 555 -19.98 6.37 5.00
CA TYR A 555 -21.43 6.24 4.88
C TYR A 555 -22.14 7.56 5.17
N ARG A 556 -21.83 8.21 6.31
CA ARG A 556 -22.41 9.50 6.72
C ARG A 556 -22.08 10.63 5.73
N LEU A 557 -20.86 10.64 5.18
CA LEU A 557 -20.47 11.59 4.13
C LEU A 557 -21.27 11.35 2.84
N GLY A 558 -21.61 10.11 2.51
CA GLY A 558 -22.53 9.79 1.43
C GLY A 558 -23.95 10.32 1.68
N GLU A 559 -24.46 10.25 2.93
CA GLU A 559 -25.74 10.83 3.31
C GLU A 559 -25.73 12.37 3.16
N ILE A 560 -24.63 13.04 3.53
CA ILE A 560 -24.47 14.51 3.29
C ILE A 560 -24.52 14.83 1.79
N GLU A 561 -23.83 14.04 0.98
CA GLU A 561 -23.79 14.22 -0.47
C GLU A 561 -25.17 14.12 -1.10
N ARG A 562 -26.01 13.20 -0.61
CA ARG A 562 -27.41 13.04 -1.05
C ARG A 562 -28.39 14.02 -0.40
N GLY A 563 -27.93 14.83 0.56
CA GLY A 563 -28.80 15.77 1.31
C GLY A 563 -29.69 15.09 2.38
N GLU A 564 -29.35 13.88 2.80
CA GLU A 564 -30.07 13.07 3.80
C GLU A 564 -29.61 13.38 5.23
N LEU A 565 -28.39 13.90 5.40
CA LEU A 565 -27.78 14.29 6.67
C LEU A 565 -27.27 15.73 6.62
N ALA A 566 -27.55 16.51 7.66
CA ALA A 566 -26.99 17.85 7.77
C ALA A 566 -25.49 17.81 8.11
N PRO A 567 -24.64 18.63 7.45
CA PRO A 567 -23.22 18.74 7.74
C PRO A 567 -22.89 19.00 9.22
N GLU A 568 -23.72 19.81 9.87
CA GLU A 568 -23.57 20.21 11.27
C GLU A 568 -23.73 19.03 12.23
N ASP A 569 -24.66 18.13 11.96
CA ASP A 569 -24.91 16.94 12.78
C ASP A 569 -23.70 15.99 12.76
N PHE A 570 -23.15 15.73 11.57
CA PHE A 570 -21.92 14.96 11.42
C PHE A 570 -20.75 15.60 12.20
N MET A 571 -20.56 16.91 12.07
CA MET A 571 -19.48 17.61 12.78
C MET A 571 -19.69 17.65 14.30
N ALA A 572 -20.94 17.66 14.78
CA ALA A 572 -21.25 17.56 16.20
C ALA A 572 -20.88 16.19 16.78
N GLU A 573 -21.15 15.09 16.05
CA GLU A 573 -20.74 13.73 16.43
C GLU A 573 -19.22 13.63 16.58
N ILE A 574 -18.45 14.16 15.60
CA ILE A 574 -16.98 14.17 15.65
C ILE A 574 -16.46 14.95 16.86
N THR A 575 -17.07 16.10 17.11
CA THR A 575 -16.71 16.97 18.26
C THR A 575 -16.96 16.25 19.59
N ALA A 576 -18.11 15.56 19.72
CA ALA A 576 -18.45 14.80 20.91
C ALA A 576 -17.46 13.66 21.17
N MET A 577 -17.14 12.89 20.12
CA MET A 577 -16.13 11.81 20.17
C MET A 577 -14.76 12.33 20.64
N LEU A 578 -14.30 13.47 20.15
CA LEU A 578 -13.00 14.05 20.53
C LEU A 578 -13.00 14.56 21.99
N LYS A 579 -14.09 15.17 22.44
CA LYS A 579 -14.25 15.58 23.85
C LYS A 579 -14.21 14.37 24.78
N GLU A 580 -14.88 13.30 24.42
CA GLU A 580 -14.86 12.04 25.15
C GLU A 580 -13.44 11.46 25.18
N LEU A 581 -12.78 11.32 24.01
CA LEU A 581 -11.41 10.80 23.90
C LEU A 581 -10.43 11.56 24.81
N VAL A 582 -10.44 12.90 24.74
CA VAL A 582 -9.53 13.73 25.54
C VAL A 582 -9.87 13.64 27.04
N GLY A 583 -11.16 13.61 27.39
CA GLY A 583 -11.61 13.61 28.79
C GLY A 583 -11.49 12.27 29.50
N THR A 584 -11.48 11.16 28.75
CA THR A 584 -11.51 9.81 29.35
C THR A 584 -10.21 9.04 29.20
N TYR A 585 -9.37 9.37 28.22
CA TYR A 585 -8.14 8.61 27.98
C TYR A 585 -7.13 8.78 29.12
N GLN A 586 -6.64 7.64 29.63
CA GLN A 586 -5.61 7.60 30.66
C GLN A 586 -4.39 6.86 30.15
N VAL A 587 -3.19 7.37 30.49
CA VAL A 587 -1.92 6.74 30.16
C VAL A 587 -1.87 5.33 30.75
N ILE A 588 -1.52 4.35 29.91
CA ILE A 588 -1.39 2.96 30.33
C ILE A 588 -0.20 2.83 31.26
N LYS A 589 -0.41 2.29 32.47
CA LYS A 589 0.67 2.08 33.46
C LYS A 589 1.74 1.15 32.88
N GLY A 590 3.00 1.54 33.00
CA GLY A 590 4.14 0.79 32.46
C GLY A 590 4.42 1.03 30.98
N SER A 591 3.71 1.95 30.33
CA SER A 591 3.91 2.30 28.93
C SER A 591 5.06 3.29 28.70
N GLU A 592 5.64 3.85 29.74
CA GLU A 592 6.77 4.78 29.66
C GLU A 592 8.01 4.19 28.97
N TYR A 593 8.13 2.87 28.93
CA TYR A 593 9.22 2.17 28.24
C TYR A 593 8.92 1.83 26.78
N LEU A 594 7.66 1.91 26.33
CA LEU A 594 7.25 1.52 24.99
C LEU A 594 7.89 2.38 23.89
N PHE A 595 8.13 3.66 24.17
CA PHE A 595 8.72 4.61 23.23
C PHE A 595 10.21 4.89 23.51
N ALA A 596 10.80 4.19 24.50
CA ALA A 596 12.24 4.25 24.69
C ALA A 596 12.92 3.60 23.48
N PRO A 597 13.97 4.22 22.90
CA PRO A 597 14.68 3.60 21.81
C PRO A 597 15.16 2.20 22.21
N PRO A 598 15.05 1.19 21.34
CA PRO A 598 15.54 -0.15 21.63
C PRO A 598 17.01 -0.03 22.02
N ARG A 599 17.35 -0.57 23.20
CA ARG A 599 18.72 -0.53 23.69
C ARG A 599 19.56 -1.44 22.80
N GLU A 600 20.53 -0.87 22.11
CA GLU A 600 21.38 -1.65 21.23
C GLU A 600 22.27 -2.58 22.04
N VAL A 601 21.97 -3.89 21.97
CA VAL A 601 22.74 -4.94 22.67
C VAL A 601 24.11 -5.09 22.02
N VAL A 602 25.16 -4.93 22.81
CA VAL A 602 26.56 -4.98 22.37
C VAL A 602 27.19 -6.36 22.62
N GLY A 603 26.68 -7.10 23.59
CA GLY A 603 27.18 -8.43 23.95
C GLY A 603 26.56 -8.96 25.22
N LYS A 604 27.08 -10.09 25.72
CA LYS A 604 26.66 -10.73 26.97
C LYS A 604 27.53 -10.27 28.13
N CYS A 605 26.89 -10.09 29.28
CA CYS A 605 27.57 -9.72 30.51
C CYS A 605 28.47 -10.86 31.03
N PRO A 606 29.74 -10.61 31.28
CA PRO A 606 30.64 -11.67 31.80
C PRO A 606 30.31 -12.07 33.24
N ARG A 607 29.54 -11.28 34.02
CA ARG A 607 29.16 -11.61 35.39
C ARG A 607 27.92 -12.47 35.48
N CYS A 608 26.85 -12.10 34.74
CA CYS A 608 25.53 -12.72 34.92
C CYS A 608 24.98 -13.33 33.63
N GLY A 609 25.67 -13.17 32.48
CA GLY A 609 25.17 -13.63 31.18
C GLY A 609 24.05 -12.78 30.57
N GLY A 610 23.57 -11.74 31.28
CA GLY A 610 22.59 -10.81 30.79
C GLY A 610 23.08 -9.96 29.61
N GLU A 611 22.20 -9.18 29.01
CA GLU A 611 22.56 -8.33 27.86
C GLU A 611 23.27 -7.06 28.32
N ILE A 612 24.31 -6.65 27.58
CA ILE A 612 24.99 -5.36 27.74
C ILE A 612 24.48 -4.42 26.64
N ALA A 613 23.91 -3.28 27.01
CA ALA A 613 23.46 -2.28 26.07
C ALA A 613 24.30 -1.00 26.15
N GLU A 614 24.45 -0.33 24.99
CA GLU A 614 25.07 0.98 24.90
C GLU A 614 24.11 2.06 25.37
N MET A 615 24.59 2.94 26.24
CA MET A 615 23.89 4.14 26.71
C MET A 615 24.77 5.37 26.54
N GLN A 616 24.20 6.56 26.76
CA GLN A 616 24.92 7.81 26.60
C GLN A 616 26.23 7.88 27.39
N LYS A 617 26.28 7.37 28.63
CA LYS A 617 27.43 7.45 29.52
C LYS A 617 28.35 6.24 29.49
N GLY A 618 27.93 5.12 28.87
CA GLY A 618 28.70 3.85 28.89
C GLY A 618 27.91 2.65 28.39
N PHE A 619 28.42 1.48 28.69
CA PHE A 619 27.83 0.17 28.35
C PHE A 619 27.46 -0.54 29.66
N PHE A 620 26.18 -0.86 29.84
CA PHE A 620 25.63 -1.33 31.10
C PHE A 620 24.89 -2.65 30.94
N CYS A 621 25.04 -3.52 31.94
CA CYS A 621 24.22 -4.72 32.04
C CYS A 621 22.73 -4.32 32.24
N GLN A 622 21.84 -5.01 31.53
CA GLN A 622 20.40 -4.76 31.59
C GLN A 622 19.72 -5.50 32.75
N ASP A 623 20.44 -6.45 33.38
CA ASP A 623 19.97 -7.08 34.61
C ASP A 623 20.12 -6.08 35.77
N GLN A 624 19.00 -5.72 36.40
CA GLN A 624 18.94 -4.73 37.49
C GLN A 624 19.75 -5.17 38.73
N SER A 625 19.92 -6.46 38.94
CA SER A 625 20.72 -7.01 40.03
C SER A 625 22.23 -6.96 39.75
N CYS A 626 22.63 -6.84 38.47
CA CYS A 626 24.02 -6.84 38.04
C CYS A 626 24.55 -5.41 37.82
N LYS A 627 25.64 -5.07 38.49
CA LYS A 627 26.27 -3.75 38.41
C LYS A 627 27.46 -3.68 37.45
N PHE A 628 27.53 -4.59 36.47
CA PHE A 628 28.58 -4.52 35.46
C PHE A 628 28.41 -3.30 34.56
N ALA A 629 29.46 -2.50 34.43
CA ALA A 629 29.46 -1.28 33.61
C ALA A 629 30.85 -0.98 33.00
N ILE A 630 30.88 -0.59 31.74
CA ILE A 630 32.04 0.00 31.07
C ILE A 630 31.71 1.46 30.76
N TRP A 631 32.33 2.38 31.47
CA TRP A 631 32.06 3.82 31.32
C TRP A 631 32.86 4.42 30.15
N LYS A 632 32.24 5.25 29.32
CA LYS A 632 32.91 5.97 28.22
C LYS A 632 33.92 6.99 28.71
N ASN A 633 33.72 7.58 29.90
CA ASN A 633 34.61 8.53 30.57
C ASN A 633 35.55 7.87 31.60
N ASN A 634 35.83 6.56 31.46
CA ASN A 634 36.75 5.85 32.33
C ASN A 634 38.17 6.47 32.27
N ASN A 635 38.80 6.70 33.44
CA ASN A 635 40.11 7.33 33.56
C ASN A 635 41.22 6.56 32.81
N TRP A 636 41.15 5.24 32.73
CA TRP A 636 42.15 4.44 32.02
C TRP A 636 42.08 4.74 30.50
N TRP A 637 40.90 4.80 29.93
CA TRP A 637 40.71 5.18 28.54
C TRP A 637 41.07 6.66 28.28
N ALA A 638 40.71 7.54 29.15
CA ALA A 638 41.02 8.96 29.07
C ALA A 638 42.54 9.21 29.06
N ALA A 639 43.33 8.52 29.93
CA ALA A 639 44.77 8.56 29.92
C ALA A 639 45.43 8.05 28.62
N LYS A 640 44.70 7.24 27.84
CA LYS A 640 45.14 6.79 26.51
C LYS A 640 44.58 7.65 25.36
N ARG A 641 43.92 8.78 25.67
CA ARG A 641 43.25 9.68 24.73
C ARG A 641 42.31 8.94 23.76
N LYS A 642 41.65 7.88 24.28
CA LYS A 642 40.68 7.02 23.59
C LYS A 642 39.40 6.91 24.39
N GLN A 643 38.31 6.55 23.70
CA GLN A 643 37.07 6.12 24.34
C GLN A 643 36.73 4.72 23.88
N PRO A 644 36.14 3.88 24.73
CA PRO A 644 35.65 2.57 24.34
C PRO A 644 34.49 2.74 23.34
N THR A 645 34.71 2.32 22.09
CA THR A 645 33.67 2.28 21.06
C THR A 645 32.90 0.97 21.16
N LYS A 646 31.72 0.93 20.57
CA LYS A 646 30.88 -0.27 20.49
C LYS A 646 31.65 -1.50 19.99
N ALA A 647 32.45 -1.35 18.92
CA ALA A 647 33.25 -2.43 18.37
C ALA A 647 34.31 -2.95 19.37
N ILE A 648 34.99 -2.04 20.08
CA ILE A 648 35.96 -2.40 21.11
C ILE A 648 35.27 -3.15 22.25
N VAL A 649 34.12 -2.65 22.73
CA VAL A 649 33.40 -3.26 23.84
C VAL A 649 32.83 -4.62 23.42
N ALA A 650 32.31 -4.77 22.20
CA ALA A 650 31.85 -6.06 21.69
C ALA A 650 32.99 -7.12 21.70
N ALA A 651 34.18 -6.76 21.27
CA ALA A 651 35.32 -7.62 21.30
C ALA A 651 35.75 -7.96 22.75
N LEU A 652 35.78 -6.97 23.65
CA LEU A 652 36.10 -7.19 25.06
C LEU A 652 35.09 -8.12 25.76
N LEU A 653 33.80 -7.99 25.43
CA LEU A 653 32.74 -8.86 26.01
C LEU A 653 32.79 -10.27 25.44
N LYS A 654 33.12 -10.43 24.17
CA LYS A 654 33.16 -11.72 23.47
C LYS A 654 34.41 -12.52 23.80
N ASP A 655 35.59 -11.89 23.70
CA ASP A 655 36.89 -12.55 23.68
C ASP A 655 37.76 -12.21 24.92
N GLY A 656 37.23 -11.35 25.82
CA GLY A 656 37.99 -10.82 26.95
C GLY A 656 39.09 -9.83 26.56
N ARG A 657 39.32 -9.62 25.27
CA ARG A 657 40.37 -8.76 24.72
C ARG A 657 39.94 -8.06 23.43
N ALA A 658 40.54 -6.91 23.14
CA ALA A 658 40.32 -6.17 21.91
C ALA A 658 41.62 -5.53 21.42
N HIS A 659 41.94 -5.66 20.12
CA HIS A 659 43.05 -4.91 19.52
C HIS A 659 42.61 -3.48 19.28
N VAL A 660 43.35 -2.50 19.85
CA VAL A 660 43.03 -1.09 19.79
C VAL A 660 44.19 -0.32 19.19
N THR A 661 43.90 0.40 18.11
CA THR A 661 44.90 1.22 17.41
C THR A 661 44.92 2.65 17.93
N GLY A 662 46.10 3.29 17.88
CA GLY A 662 46.24 4.71 18.20
C GLY A 662 46.07 5.07 19.67
N LEU A 663 46.42 4.19 20.61
CA LEU A 663 46.51 4.51 22.05
C LEU A 663 47.65 5.49 22.31
N TYR A 664 47.43 6.48 23.13
CA TYR A 664 48.43 7.51 23.46
C TYR A 664 49.34 7.06 24.65
N SER A 665 50.62 7.29 24.56
CA SER A 665 51.59 7.06 25.64
C SER A 665 52.11 8.40 26.16
N GLU A 666 51.79 8.74 27.40
CA GLU A 666 52.30 9.96 28.05
C GLU A 666 53.84 9.94 28.17
N LYS A 667 54.43 8.77 28.37
CA LYS A 667 55.88 8.60 28.54
C LYS A 667 56.67 8.88 27.27
N SER A 668 56.14 8.56 26.09
CA SER A 668 56.84 8.75 24.82
C SER A 668 56.28 9.87 23.95
N GLY A 669 55.10 10.42 24.29
CA GLY A 669 54.39 11.42 23.51
C GLY A 669 53.85 10.92 22.15
N LYS A 670 53.89 9.58 21.91
CA LYS A 670 53.50 8.97 20.64
C LYS A 670 52.30 8.07 20.78
N THR A 671 51.61 7.81 19.68
CA THR A 671 50.55 6.81 19.59
C THR A 671 51.15 5.40 19.29
N TYR A 672 50.46 4.38 19.79
CA TYR A 672 50.85 2.98 19.60
C TYR A 672 49.60 2.09 19.54
N ASP A 673 49.75 0.90 19.01
CA ASP A 673 48.69 -0.10 18.94
C ASP A 673 48.96 -1.19 19.96
N ALA A 674 47.95 -1.67 20.67
CA ALA A 674 48.07 -2.75 21.64
C ALA A 674 46.78 -3.51 21.85
N THR A 675 46.89 -4.72 22.38
CA THR A 675 45.73 -5.48 22.82
C THR A 675 45.35 -5.04 24.24
N VAL A 676 44.10 -4.60 24.38
CA VAL A 676 43.48 -4.26 25.66
C VAL A 676 42.74 -5.48 26.18
N VAL A 677 42.97 -5.84 27.42
CA VAL A 677 42.33 -6.97 28.12
C VAL A 677 41.38 -6.42 29.18
N LEU A 678 40.19 -6.97 29.23
CA LEU A 678 39.17 -6.69 30.25
C LEU A 678 39.51 -7.44 31.54
N GLU A 679 39.58 -6.73 32.66
CA GLU A 679 39.73 -7.33 33.98
C GLU A 679 38.55 -6.97 34.85
N ASP A 680 37.71 -7.96 35.15
CA ASP A 680 36.57 -7.77 36.03
C ASP A 680 36.86 -8.33 37.42
N THR A 681 36.84 -7.47 38.43
CA THR A 681 37.07 -7.84 39.85
C THR A 681 35.77 -8.25 40.57
N GLY A 682 34.64 -8.26 39.86
CA GLY A 682 33.31 -8.43 40.47
C GLY A 682 32.74 -7.10 41.02
N GLN A 683 33.59 -6.17 41.45
CA GLN A 683 33.20 -4.83 41.90
C GLN A 683 33.48 -3.74 40.87
N TYR A 684 34.67 -3.79 40.26
CA TYR A 684 35.12 -2.82 39.25
C TYR A 684 35.54 -3.50 37.97
N VAL A 685 35.29 -2.82 36.86
CA VAL A 685 35.78 -3.22 35.53
C VAL A 685 37.04 -2.41 35.21
N ASN A 686 38.18 -3.09 35.07
CA ASN A 686 39.47 -2.53 34.78
C ASN A 686 39.97 -2.98 33.42
N PHE A 687 41.05 -2.32 32.96
CA PHE A 687 41.68 -2.64 31.66
C PHE A 687 43.20 -2.69 31.83
N LYS A 688 43.82 -3.63 31.15
CA LYS A 688 45.30 -3.69 31.05
C LYS A 688 45.74 -3.84 29.60
N LEU A 689 47.02 -3.49 29.37
CA LEU A 689 47.66 -3.71 28.08
C LEU A 689 48.30 -5.08 28.08
N ASP A 690 48.06 -5.82 27.01
CA ASP A 690 48.81 -7.01 26.68
C ASP A 690 49.66 -6.71 25.43
N PHE A 691 50.98 -6.74 25.62
CA PHE A 691 51.93 -6.53 24.54
C PHE A 691 52.34 -7.95 24.05
N ASP A 692 51.62 -8.46 23.03
CA ASP A 692 52.06 -9.67 22.34
C ASP A 692 53.51 -9.48 21.87
N ARG A 693 54.44 -10.15 22.48
CA ARG A 693 55.77 -10.31 21.92
C ARG A 693 55.63 -11.16 20.66
N GLN A 694 55.48 -10.50 19.50
CA GLN A 694 55.77 -11.17 18.25
C GLN A 694 57.19 -11.72 18.36
N LYS A 695 57.32 -13.04 18.52
CA LYS A 695 58.57 -13.74 18.28
C LYS A 695 58.96 -13.47 16.83
N GLY A 696 59.92 -12.56 16.65
CA GLY A 696 60.50 -12.28 15.36
C GLY A 696 61.05 -13.59 14.78
N GLY A 697 60.41 -14.08 13.72
CA GLY A 697 60.99 -15.05 12.80
C GLY A 697 62.03 -14.32 11.98
N GLY A 698 63.27 -14.46 12.36
CA GLY A 698 64.42 -14.09 11.54
C GLY A 698 64.59 -15.05 10.37
N LYS A 699 64.86 -14.52 9.29
CA LYS A 699 65.66 -14.69 8.09
C LYS A 699 64.89 -14.40 6.83
#